data_6c2250be316e4983e79278b4649cf758
#
_entry.id   6c2250be316e4983e79278b4649cf758
#
_cell.length_a   1.000
_cell.length_b   1.000
_cell.length_c   1.000
_cell.angle_alpha   90.00
_cell.angle_beta   90.00
_cell.angle_gamma   90.00
#
_symmetry.space_group_name_H-M   'P 1'
#
loop_
_entity.id
_entity.type
_entity.pdbx_description
1 polymer ?
#
loop_
_entity_poly.entity_id
_entity_poly.type
_entity_poly.pdbx_seq_one_letter_code
_entity_poly.pdbx_strand_id
1 'polypeptide(L)'
;MRENNVPQHLIAGKEKSNHVWLSCLFFPMALLYHELLLRAFDRETTFFAAALLPTILFALAAGFLVTLILDLLPWRKVSRVAAIVLTVLWTVYTCIEYCCKSYYKIYYGVGYIVSMTGNVLHDFSGTMFEVILARIPFIVLSLLPLIAVIIFRKTILPERHKRHAVRWIFLIVFVLLQLVGSLIGNFGQHQAQYTYNYNANDTMPQFGMVSTMRLEAEYAIFGAPDIPIIDISHLIDTNSVDHPQVTLYGYNKLNIDFQAMEQSSNSTLQAMHHYFNTKEATQKNEYTGMFEGKNLILITAEAFSPYVISEELTPTLYKLSHEGFVFDNYYQPAWGQSTTGGEFAVMTGLIPTWVNNQVSFYTSAKDSMPFALGHQFSALGYTTKAWHNNTYTYYDRDKTHPNLGYDYKGIGNGLVLENLGNSWPYSDLEMMEATVDEYLTDWQTNGTPFHAYYMSVSGHANWGWGNAMSEKNRDAAVAAYPNASQPVQGYIAANLELEAALTYLLDRLEQAGALDDTVICMSADHYPYALVEETTDYYQELSGRNDTEKDTSRYRNTLILWCGSMKDPVKVSTPCSAVDIVPTLSNLFGLSYDSRLLSGRDILANYTPAAISSNMPLVILPTPVGNSWATAAGIYESSTGVFTPNSGVTVPESYVDTVISIIDAKYNYARAVIQYDYYRILFGE
;
A
#
# COMPACT_ATOMS: atom_id res chain seq x y z
N MET A 1 -22.64 29.43 81.95
CA MET A 1 -21.80 28.84 80.93
C MET A 1 -22.69 28.56 79.72
N ARG A 2 -22.58 29.31 78.64
CA ARG A 2 -23.37 29.14 77.40
C ARG A 2 -22.49 28.40 76.44
N GLU A 3 -22.87 27.14 76.07
CA GLU A 3 -22.24 26.41 75.00
C GLU A 3 -22.61 26.99 73.66
N ASN A 4 -21.59 27.35 72.88
CA ASN A 4 -21.73 27.82 71.49
C ASN A 4 -21.98 26.64 70.58
N ASN A 5 -23.22 26.40 70.15
CA ASN A 5 -23.54 25.53 69.04
C ASN A 5 -23.14 26.19 67.70
N VAL A 6 -22.04 25.74 67.12
CA VAL A 6 -21.68 26.05 65.75
C VAL A 6 -22.54 25.19 64.81
N PRO A 7 -23.24 25.77 63.81
CA PRO A 7 -24.12 24.98 62.91
C PRO A 7 -23.27 24.06 62.04
N GLN A 8 -23.55 22.77 62.11
CA GLN A 8 -22.94 21.72 61.23
C GLN A 8 -23.17 21.89 59.71
N HIS A 9 -23.94 22.89 59.29
CA HIS A 9 -24.23 23.15 57.88
C HIS A 9 -23.09 23.82 57.10
N LEU A 10 -22.04 24.30 57.74
CA LEU A 10 -20.91 24.97 57.08
C LEU A 10 -19.75 24.06 56.71
N ILE A 11 -19.71 22.81 57.22
CA ILE A 11 -18.64 21.85 56.92
C ILE A 11 -18.99 20.93 55.72
N ALA A 12 -20.29 20.74 55.43
CA ALA A 12 -20.73 19.86 54.33
C ALA A 12 -20.59 20.47 52.92
N GLY A 13 -20.25 21.76 52.80
CA GLY A 13 -20.17 22.48 51.53
C GLY A 13 -18.82 22.40 50.80
N LYS A 14 -17.75 22.06 51.50
CA LYS A 14 -16.37 22.12 50.94
C LYS A 14 -15.90 20.81 50.30
N GLU A 15 -16.44 19.64 50.64
CA GLU A 15 -16.03 18.37 50.01
C GLU A 15 -16.66 18.08 48.66
N LYS A 16 -17.78 18.71 48.28
CA LYS A 16 -18.45 18.51 46.96
C LYS A 16 -17.83 19.27 45.81
N SER A 17 -16.93 20.18 46.04
CA SER A 17 -16.36 21.05 44.99
C SER A 17 -15.12 20.51 44.30
N ASN A 18 -14.42 19.53 44.91
CA ASN A 18 -13.07 19.14 44.43
C ASN A 18 -13.03 18.13 43.28
N HIS A 19 -14.18 17.57 42.82
CA HIS A 19 -14.19 16.54 41.78
C HIS A 19 -15.00 16.91 40.53
N VAL A 20 -15.49 18.14 40.42
CA VAL A 20 -16.25 18.61 39.23
C VAL A 20 -15.40 18.55 37.97
N TRP A 21 -14.12 18.83 38.07
CA TRP A 21 -13.19 18.74 36.95
C TRP A 21 -13.08 17.31 36.39
N LEU A 22 -13.14 16.27 37.24
CA LEU A 22 -13.08 14.88 36.80
C LEU A 22 -14.28 14.51 35.92
N SER A 23 -15.48 15.02 36.24
CA SER A 23 -16.67 14.79 35.42
C SER A 23 -16.69 15.56 34.10
N CYS A 24 -15.92 16.64 34.00
CA CYS A 24 -15.86 17.47 32.80
C CYS A 24 -14.71 17.05 31.87
N LEU A 25 -13.58 16.64 32.41
CA LEU A 25 -12.33 16.47 31.66
C LEU A 25 -11.93 14.99 31.45
N PHE A 26 -12.63 14.04 32.07
CA PHE A 26 -12.21 12.63 31.96
C PHE A 26 -12.14 12.14 30.51
N PHE A 27 -13.23 12.25 29.74
CA PHE A 27 -13.25 11.77 28.35
C PHE A 27 -12.35 12.60 27.43
N PRO A 28 -12.31 13.96 27.50
CA PRO A 28 -11.31 14.73 26.78
C PRO A 28 -9.87 14.25 27.02
N MET A 29 -9.51 14.02 28.30
CA MET A 29 -8.17 13.57 28.64
C MET A 29 -7.92 12.09 28.32
N ALA A 30 -8.94 11.24 28.40
CA ALA A 30 -8.83 9.82 28.07
C ALA A 30 -8.60 9.61 26.56
N LEU A 31 -9.34 10.32 25.70
CA LEU A 31 -9.13 10.26 24.26
C LEU A 31 -7.78 10.85 23.88
N LEU A 32 -7.45 12.02 24.41
CA LEU A 32 -6.13 12.64 24.19
C LEU A 32 -4.99 11.73 24.66
N TYR A 33 -5.16 11.04 25.78
CA TYR A 33 -4.16 10.09 26.29
C TYR A 33 -3.86 8.99 25.27
N HIS A 34 -4.89 8.35 24.69
CA HIS A 34 -4.70 7.31 23.70
C HIS A 34 -4.04 7.84 22.41
N GLU A 35 -4.42 9.03 21.94
CA GLU A 35 -3.77 9.68 20.79
C GLU A 35 -2.28 9.94 21.04
N LEU A 36 -1.95 10.49 22.21
CA LEU A 36 -0.56 10.76 22.56
C LEU A 36 0.23 9.47 22.81
N LEU A 37 -0.41 8.44 23.38
CA LEU A 37 0.21 7.15 23.60
C LEU A 37 0.55 6.48 22.25
N LEU A 38 -0.42 6.43 21.32
CA LEU A 38 -0.18 5.89 19.98
C LEU A 38 0.96 6.62 19.29
N ARG A 39 0.92 7.96 19.31
CA ARG A 39 1.97 8.79 18.69
C ARG A 39 3.34 8.63 19.34
N ALA A 40 3.41 8.39 20.66
CA ALA A 40 4.67 8.18 21.38
C ALA A 40 5.32 6.82 21.06
N PHE A 41 4.52 5.83 20.70
CA PHE A 41 4.99 4.50 20.35
C PHE A 41 5.16 4.31 18.83
N ASP A 42 4.57 5.17 17.99
CA ASP A 42 4.80 5.18 16.55
C ASP A 42 6.11 5.88 16.22
N ARG A 43 7.11 5.12 15.83
CA ARG A 43 8.47 5.61 15.53
C ARG A 43 8.59 6.34 14.21
N GLU A 44 7.69 6.09 13.29
CA GLU A 44 7.67 6.76 11.99
C GLU A 44 7.10 8.18 12.11
N THR A 45 6.28 8.43 13.13
CA THR A 45 5.66 9.73 13.38
C THR A 45 6.49 10.57 14.35
N THR A 46 6.90 11.77 13.90
CA THR A 46 7.57 12.73 14.80
C THR A 46 6.59 13.23 15.86
N PHE A 47 6.90 13.01 17.15
CA PHE A 47 5.99 13.36 18.24
C PHE A 47 5.60 14.84 18.25
N PHE A 48 6.57 15.76 18.13
CA PHE A 48 6.37 17.21 18.16
C PHE A 48 6.23 17.82 16.75
N ALA A 49 5.61 17.11 15.82
CA ALA A 49 5.29 17.68 14.51
C ALA A 49 4.07 18.64 14.57
N ALA A 50 3.88 19.46 13.51
CA ALA A 50 2.71 20.33 13.37
C ALA A 50 1.37 19.60 13.48
N ALA A 51 1.34 18.33 13.07
CA ALA A 51 0.21 17.40 13.18
C ALA A 51 -0.26 17.14 14.64
N LEU A 52 0.56 17.43 15.65
CA LEU A 52 0.15 17.29 17.06
C LEU A 52 -1.00 18.22 17.41
N LEU A 53 -1.04 19.43 16.86
CA LEU A 53 -2.07 20.42 17.18
C LEU A 53 -3.47 19.96 16.74
N PRO A 54 -3.73 19.59 15.46
CA PRO A 54 -5.05 19.08 15.08
C PRO A 54 -5.44 17.80 15.83
N THR A 55 -4.50 16.89 16.10
CA THR A 55 -4.75 15.68 16.91
C THR A 55 -5.29 16.05 18.30
N ILE A 56 -4.65 17.00 19.00
CA ILE A 56 -5.11 17.49 20.32
C ILE A 56 -6.51 18.11 20.23
N LEU A 57 -6.75 18.95 19.22
CA LEU A 57 -8.03 19.66 19.07
C LEU A 57 -9.18 18.68 18.85
N PHE A 58 -9.02 17.70 17.95
CA PHE A 58 -10.06 16.73 17.65
C PHE A 58 -10.29 15.74 18.79
N ALA A 59 -9.24 15.28 19.49
CA ALA A 59 -9.37 14.42 20.66
C ALA A 59 -10.14 15.10 21.79
N LEU A 60 -9.79 16.34 22.10
CA LEU A 60 -10.50 17.13 23.13
C LEU A 60 -11.95 17.40 22.70
N ALA A 61 -12.19 17.80 21.45
CA ALA A 61 -13.53 18.03 20.94
C ALA A 61 -14.42 16.81 21.10
N ALA A 62 -13.98 15.63 20.62
CA ALA A 62 -14.72 14.39 20.74
C ALA A 62 -14.96 14.00 22.21
N GLY A 63 -13.98 14.20 23.07
CA GLY A 63 -14.13 13.93 24.51
C GLY A 63 -15.22 14.80 25.17
N PHE A 64 -15.31 16.09 24.82
CA PHE A 64 -16.41 16.94 25.28
C PHE A 64 -17.75 16.51 24.71
N LEU A 65 -17.82 16.09 23.45
CA LEU A 65 -19.02 15.54 22.85
C LEU A 65 -19.47 14.23 23.54
N VAL A 66 -18.57 13.30 23.80
CA VAL A 66 -18.86 12.07 24.56
C VAL A 66 -19.39 12.39 25.95
N THR A 67 -18.73 13.34 26.65
CA THR A 67 -19.19 13.80 27.97
C THR A 67 -20.61 14.35 27.91
N LEU A 68 -20.92 15.17 26.92
CA LEU A 68 -22.25 15.75 26.69
C LEU A 68 -23.29 14.67 26.42
N ILE A 69 -23.00 13.74 25.49
CA ILE A 69 -23.93 12.63 25.15
C ILE A 69 -24.24 11.79 26.38
N LEU A 70 -23.22 11.39 27.14
CA LEU A 70 -23.40 10.59 28.35
C LEU A 70 -24.16 11.34 29.44
N ASP A 71 -24.02 12.67 29.51
CA ASP A 71 -24.80 13.50 30.45
C ASP A 71 -26.26 13.68 30.02
N LEU A 72 -26.56 13.61 28.75
CA LEU A 72 -27.92 13.69 28.19
C LEU A 72 -28.72 12.40 28.38
N LEU A 73 -28.10 11.24 28.56
CA LEU A 73 -28.79 9.97 28.74
C LEU A 73 -29.70 10.02 29.98
N PRO A 74 -30.97 9.53 29.87
CA PRO A 74 -31.96 9.71 30.92
C PRO A 74 -31.66 8.93 32.21
N TRP A 75 -30.96 7.78 32.10
CA TRP A 75 -30.69 6.89 33.22
C TRP A 75 -29.18 6.85 33.55
N ARG A 76 -28.77 7.26 34.74
CA ARG A 76 -27.36 7.27 35.15
C ARG A 76 -26.67 5.91 35.17
N LYS A 77 -27.44 4.83 35.46
CA LYS A 77 -26.90 3.47 35.34
C LYS A 77 -26.49 3.17 33.90
N VAL A 78 -27.35 3.53 32.95
CA VAL A 78 -27.08 3.36 31.50
C VAL A 78 -25.89 4.21 31.08
N SER A 79 -25.82 5.49 31.48
CA SER A 79 -24.68 6.36 31.20
C SER A 79 -23.33 5.78 31.69
N ARG A 80 -23.33 5.19 32.90
CA ARG A 80 -22.11 4.58 33.47
C ARG A 80 -21.70 3.30 32.75
N VAL A 81 -22.68 2.48 32.34
CA VAL A 81 -22.40 1.29 31.52
C VAL A 81 -21.92 1.70 30.13
N ALA A 82 -22.58 2.65 29.48
CA ALA A 82 -22.19 3.18 28.19
C ALA A 82 -20.77 3.79 28.22
N ALA A 83 -20.43 4.51 29.29
CA ALA A 83 -19.06 5.05 29.48
C ALA A 83 -18.01 3.94 29.51
N ILE A 84 -18.26 2.85 30.22
CA ILE A 84 -17.34 1.71 30.29
C ILE A 84 -17.25 1.04 28.91
N VAL A 85 -18.38 0.77 28.25
CA VAL A 85 -18.42 0.14 26.92
C VAL A 85 -17.67 0.98 25.89
N LEU A 86 -17.92 2.29 25.83
CA LEU A 86 -17.21 3.19 24.91
C LEU A 86 -15.71 3.21 25.19
N THR A 87 -15.30 3.23 26.46
CA THR A 87 -13.88 3.18 26.81
C THR A 87 -13.23 1.84 26.42
N VAL A 88 -13.94 0.71 26.60
CA VAL A 88 -13.48 -0.61 26.15
C VAL A 88 -13.27 -0.61 24.64
N LEU A 89 -14.29 -0.21 23.87
CA LEU A 89 -14.24 -0.21 22.41
C LEU A 89 -13.08 0.69 21.91
N TRP A 90 -12.93 1.87 22.50
CA TRP A 90 -11.85 2.79 22.15
C TRP A 90 -10.47 2.22 22.49
N THR A 91 -10.30 1.61 23.67
CA THR A 91 -9.04 0.96 24.07
C THR A 91 -8.69 -0.20 23.14
N VAL A 92 -9.67 -1.06 22.80
CA VAL A 92 -9.47 -2.17 21.87
C VAL A 92 -9.07 -1.66 20.50
N TYR A 93 -9.77 -0.66 19.97
CA TYR A 93 -9.43 -0.03 18.68
C TYR A 93 -8.00 0.51 18.69
N THR A 94 -7.62 1.27 19.73
CA THR A 94 -6.25 1.79 19.87
C THR A 94 -5.19 0.68 19.88
N CYS A 95 -5.47 -0.43 20.59
CA CYS A 95 -4.55 -1.57 20.63
C CYS A 95 -4.42 -2.26 19.27
N ILE A 96 -5.52 -2.44 18.54
CA ILE A 96 -5.51 -3.06 17.20
C ILE A 96 -4.69 -2.18 16.24
N GLU A 97 -4.97 -0.87 16.17
CA GLU A 97 -4.24 0.05 15.29
C GLU A 97 -2.74 0.07 15.58
N TYR A 98 -2.36 0.06 16.87
CA TYR A 98 -0.94 -0.02 17.22
C TYR A 98 -0.31 -1.36 16.81
N CYS A 99 -1.00 -2.48 17.02
CA CYS A 99 -0.51 -3.79 16.59
C CYS A 99 -0.35 -3.84 15.06
N CYS A 100 -1.33 -3.34 14.32
CA CYS A 100 -1.28 -3.27 12.86
C CYS A 100 -0.11 -2.37 12.39
N LYS A 101 -0.02 -1.14 12.91
CA LYS A 101 1.04 -0.19 12.55
C LYS A 101 2.43 -0.71 12.86
N SER A 102 2.60 -1.33 14.02
CA SER A 102 3.92 -1.83 14.44
C SER A 102 4.39 -3.05 13.65
N TYR A 103 3.47 -3.84 13.10
CA TYR A 103 3.78 -5.05 12.35
C TYR A 103 3.72 -4.85 10.83
N TYR A 104 2.57 -4.35 10.33
CA TYR A 104 2.35 -4.14 8.89
C TYR A 104 2.80 -2.76 8.39
N LYS A 105 3.28 -1.87 9.29
CA LYS A 105 3.64 -0.48 8.98
C LYS A 105 2.48 0.39 8.46
N ILE A 106 1.23 -0.07 8.62
CA ILE A 106 0.02 0.55 8.08
C ILE A 106 -1.02 0.74 9.18
N TYR A 107 -1.71 1.91 9.17
CA TYR A 107 -2.96 2.13 9.89
C TYR A 107 -4.14 1.77 8.99
N TYR A 108 -5.09 1.00 9.49
CA TYR A 108 -6.16 0.47 8.65
C TYR A 108 -7.51 1.18 8.77
N GLY A 109 -7.85 1.75 9.92
CA GLY A 109 -9.19 2.28 10.19
C GLY A 109 -10.23 1.19 10.52
N VAL A 110 -11.37 1.63 11.05
CA VAL A 110 -12.40 0.71 11.60
C VAL A 110 -13.02 -0.17 10.53
N GLY A 111 -13.39 0.39 9.38
CA GLY A 111 -14.09 -0.34 8.32
C GLY A 111 -13.23 -1.45 7.72
N TYR A 112 -11.95 -1.15 7.46
CA TYR A 112 -11.01 -2.14 6.95
C TYR A 112 -10.74 -3.26 7.97
N ILE A 113 -10.53 -2.91 9.25
CA ILE A 113 -10.35 -3.89 10.33
C ILE A 113 -11.55 -4.84 10.40
N VAL A 114 -12.76 -4.29 10.34
CA VAL A 114 -14.00 -5.12 10.40
C VAL A 114 -14.11 -6.04 9.19
N SER A 115 -13.79 -5.57 7.99
CA SER A 115 -13.88 -6.39 6.77
C SER A 115 -12.86 -7.53 6.74
N MET A 116 -11.66 -7.32 7.29
CA MET A 116 -10.56 -8.30 7.28
C MET A 116 -10.57 -9.28 8.45
N THR A 117 -11.33 -9.00 9.54
CA THR A 117 -11.26 -9.77 10.79
C THR A 117 -11.50 -11.27 10.59
N GLY A 118 -12.40 -11.66 9.67
CA GLY A 118 -12.71 -13.07 9.38
C GLY A 118 -11.51 -13.84 8.83
N ASN A 119 -10.85 -13.30 7.85
CA ASN A 119 -9.73 -13.95 7.14
C ASN A 119 -8.46 -13.97 8.01
N VAL A 120 -8.13 -12.84 8.64
CA VAL A 120 -6.92 -12.72 9.48
C VAL A 120 -6.98 -13.63 10.72
N LEU A 121 -8.14 -13.76 11.38
CA LEU A 121 -8.29 -14.64 12.53
C LEU A 121 -8.13 -16.12 12.16
N HIS A 122 -8.52 -16.51 10.96
CA HIS A 122 -8.41 -17.88 10.51
C HIS A 122 -6.98 -18.24 10.12
N ASP A 123 -6.31 -17.39 9.34
CA ASP A 123 -5.05 -17.74 8.67
C ASP A 123 -3.80 -17.36 9.50
N PHE A 124 -3.90 -16.38 10.40
CA PHE A 124 -2.74 -15.81 11.13
C PHE A 124 -2.87 -15.81 12.66
N SER A 125 -3.65 -16.71 13.24
CA SER A 125 -3.85 -16.73 14.70
C SER A 125 -2.55 -16.87 15.52
N GLY A 126 -1.58 -17.64 15.04
CA GLY A 126 -0.26 -17.80 15.66
C GLY A 126 0.55 -16.50 15.65
N THR A 127 0.67 -15.90 14.48
CA THR A 127 1.38 -14.62 14.29
C THR A 127 0.73 -13.49 15.09
N MET A 128 -0.61 -13.44 15.15
CA MET A 128 -1.32 -12.46 15.99
C MET A 128 -0.96 -12.58 17.46
N PHE A 129 -0.81 -13.79 17.97
CA PHE A 129 -0.43 -14.01 19.36
C PHE A 129 0.99 -13.48 19.66
N GLU A 130 1.94 -13.71 18.78
CA GLU A 130 3.31 -13.18 18.89
C GLU A 130 3.33 -11.65 18.83
N VAL A 131 2.57 -11.06 17.88
CA VAL A 131 2.43 -9.60 17.75
C VAL A 131 1.87 -8.99 19.03
N ILE A 132 0.83 -9.58 19.63
CA ILE A 132 0.23 -9.12 20.88
C ILE A 132 1.22 -9.23 22.04
N LEU A 133 1.94 -10.36 22.16
CA LEU A 133 2.92 -10.57 23.25
C LEU A 133 4.06 -9.54 23.18
N ALA A 134 4.56 -9.24 22.00
CA ALA A 134 5.61 -8.23 21.83
C ALA A 134 5.15 -6.81 22.19
N ARG A 135 3.83 -6.51 22.19
CA ARG A 135 3.23 -5.18 22.43
C ARG A 135 2.57 -5.03 23.79
N ILE A 136 2.78 -5.98 24.72
CA ILE A 136 2.24 -5.93 26.09
C ILE A 136 2.45 -4.57 26.80
N PRO A 137 3.63 -3.90 26.73
CA PRO A 137 3.82 -2.60 27.39
C PRO A 137 2.81 -1.55 26.93
N PHE A 138 2.56 -1.44 25.63
CA PHE A 138 1.57 -0.52 25.06
C PHE A 138 0.15 -0.89 25.52
N ILE A 139 -0.21 -2.17 25.44
CA ILE A 139 -1.55 -2.67 25.80
C ILE A 139 -1.83 -2.37 27.29
N VAL A 140 -0.86 -2.61 28.18
CA VAL A 140 -1.01 -2.32 29.60
C VAL A 140 -1.22 -0.82 29.85
N LEU A 141 -0.46 0.04 29.19
CA LEU A 141 -0.64 1.49 29.28
C LEU A 141 -2.01 1.93 28.75
N SER A 142 -2.46 1.34 27.64
CA SER A 142 -3.78 1.64 27.04
C SER A 142 -4.96 1.30 27.96
N LEU A 143 -4.79 0.39 28.94
CA LEU A 143 -5.83 0.05 29.90
C LEU A 143 -6.04 1.10 31.01
N LEU A 144 -5.15 2.07 31.18
CA LEU A 144 -5.25 3.04 32.29
C LEU A 144 -6.56 3.85 32.31
N PRO A 145 -7.06 4.42 31.18
CA PRO A 145 -8.36 5.10 31.18
C PRO A 145 -9.53 4.15 31.48
N LEU A 146 -9.46 2.88 31.03
CA LEU A 146 -10.48 1.87 31.36
C LEU A 146 -10.51 1.54 32.85
N ILE A 147 -9.36 1.34 33.46
CA ILE A 147 -9.27 1.12 34.91
C ILE A 147 -9.82 2.34 35.67
N ALA A 148 -9.46 3.55 35.22
CA ALA A 148 -9.94 4.77 35.84
C ALA A 148 -11.46 4.93 35.75
N VAL A 149 -12.09 4.65 34.58
CA VAL A 149 -13.55 4.76 34.44
C VAL A 149 -14.28 3.72 35.29
N ILE A 150 -13.75 2.51 35.42
CA ILE A 150 -14.34 1.47 36.26
C ILE A 150 -14.30 1.86 37.73
N ILE A 151 -13.16 2.35 38.23
CA ILE A 151 -12.98 2.72 39.64
C ILE A 151 -13.77 3.99 39.96
N PHE A 152 -13.63 5.03 39.14
CA PHE A 152 -14.16 6.37 39.40
C PHE A 152 -15.49 6.67 38.73
N ARG A 153 -16.22 5.66 38.15
CA ARG A 153 -17.46 5.85 37.39
C ARG A 153 -18.53 6.70 38.08
N LYS A 154 -18.61 6.65 39.42
CA LYS A 154 -19.57 7.47 40.15
C LYS A 154 -19.14 8.93 40.27
N THR A 155 -17.84 9.20 40.26
CA THR A 155 -17.24 10.53 40.31
C THR A 155 -17.22 11.16 38.91
N ILE A 156 -16.87 10.37 37.89
CA ILE A 156 -16.85 10.76 36.48
C ILE A 156 -18.26 11.09 35.99
N LEU A 157 -19.23 10.24 36.33
CA LEU A 157 -20.65 10.45 36.00
C LEU A 157 -21.47 10.54 37.30
N PRO A 158 -21.43 11.71 37.99
CA PRO A 158 -22.19 11.96 39.22
C PRO A 158 -23.69 11.97 38.93
N GLU A 159 -24.49 11.98 39.99
CA GLU A 159 -25.93 12.22 39.86
C GLU A 159 -26.19 13.60 39.27
N ARG A 160 -27.15 13.69 38.34
CA ARG A 160 -27.37 14.80 37.39
C ARG A 160 -26.95 16.18 37.87
N HIS A 161 -26.15 16.85 37.07
CA HIS A 161 -25.95 18.28 37.20
C HIS A 161 -27.28 19.03 36.97
N LYS A 162 -27.78 19.72 37.95
CA LYS A 162 -28.97 20.56 37.85
C LYS A 162 -28.77 21.82 36.99
N ARG A 163 -27.55 22.04 36.43
CA ARG A 163 -27.17 23.25 35.70
C ARG A 163 -27.14 22.98 34.20
N HIS A 164 -28.15 23.36 33.47
CA HIS A 164 -28.18 23.37 32.02
C HIS A 164 -26.99 24.12 31.41
N ALA A 165 -26.47 25.15 32.07
CA ALA A 165 -25.32 25.94 31.62
C ALA A 165 -24.06 25.08 31.34
N VAL A 166 -23.79 24.03 32.11
CA VAL A 166 -22.60 23.17 31.90
C VAL A 166 -22.69 22.43 30.56
N ARG A 167 -23.87 22.00 30.15
CA ARG A 167 -24.09 21.32 28.87
C ARG A 167 -23.85 22.25 27.67
N TRP A 168 -24.27 23.51 27.79
CA TRP A 168 -23.97 24.51 26.77
C TRP A 168 -22.47 24.81 26.69
N ILE A 169 -21.77 24.82 27.81
CA ILE A 169 -20.31 24.98 27.84
C ILE A 169 -19.65 23.81 27.07
N PHE A 170 -20.04 22.56 27.31
CA PHE A 170 -19.49 21.41 26.60
C PHE A 170 -19.75 21.49 25.09
N LEU A 171 -20.99 21.88 24.70
CA LEU A 171 -21.34 22.05 23.30
C LEU A 171 -20.51 23.16 22.65
N ILE A 172 -20.40 24.32 23.30
CA ILE A 172 -19.62 25.46 22.78
C ILE A 172 -18.15 25.08 22.64
N VAL A 173 -17.56 24.45 23.64
CA VAL A 173 -16.15 24.04 23.60
C VAL A 173 -15.93 23.01 22.49
N PHE A 174 -16.82 22.01 22.38
CA PHE A 174 -16.77 21.04 21.27
C PHE A 174 -16.81 21.76 19.90
N VAL A 175 -17.78 22.66 19.69
CA VAL A 175 -17.93 23.37 18.41
C VAL A 175 -16.70 24.22 18.10
N LEU A 176 -16.16 24.94 19.08
CA LEU A 176 -14.98 25.79 18.87
C LEU A 176 -13.74 24.95 18.54
N LEU A 177 -13.47 23.87 19.28
CA LEU A 177 -12.34 23.00 19.03
C LEU A 177 -12.47 22.30 17.66
N GLN A 178 -13.67 21.82 17.34
CA GLN A 178 -13.95 21.20 16.05
C GLN A 178 -13.76 22.19 14.89
N LEU A 179 -14.27 23.43 15.05
CA LEU A 179 -14.13 24.47 14.04
C LEU A 179 -12.66 24.80 13.77
N VAL A 180 -11.86 25.04 14.82
CA VAL A 180 -10.43 25.34 14.67
C VAL A 180 -9.68 24.15 14.05
N GLY A 181 -9.95 22.93 14.52
CA GLY A 181 -9.38 21.72 13.91
C GLY A 181 -9.74 21.56 12.44
N SER A 182 -11.01 21.82 12.08
CA SER A 182 -11.49 21.76 10.69
C SER A 182 -10.88 22.87 9.81
N LEU A 183 -10.64 24.06 10.35
CA LEU A 183 -9.93 25.13 9.62
C LEU A 183 -8.49 24.69 9.30
N ILE A 184 -7.79 24.09 10.27
CA ILE A 184 -6.44 23.54 10.03
C ILE A 184 -6.50 22.43 8.98
N GLY A 185 -7.49 21.52 9.04
CA GLY A 185 -7.66 20.45 8.06
C GLY A 185 -7.94 20.95 6.65
N ASN A 186 -8.82 21.95 6.50
CA ASN A 186 -9.24 22.47 5.18
C ASN A 186 -8.23 23.42 4.51
N PHE A 187 -7.35 24.05 5.27
CA PHE A 187 -6.44 25.06 4.74
C PHE A 187 -4.96 24.78 5.09
N GLY A 188 -4.66 23.66 5.76
CA GLY A 188 -3.31 23.27 6.11
C GLY A 188 -2.61 22.45 5.03
N GLN A 189 -1.37 22.10 5.31
CA GLN A 189 -0.50 21.34 4.40
C GLN A 189 -1.08 19.97 3.98
N HIS A 190 -1.91 19.34 4.83
CA HIS A 190 -2.51 18.03 4.60
C HIS A 190 -4.00 18.13 4.23
N GLN A 191 -4.38 19.18 3.51
CA GLN A 191 -5.77 19.42 3.09
C GLN A 191 -6.34 18.23 2.31
N ALA A 192 -5.57 17.64 1.41
CA ALA A 192 -6.02 16.53 0.58
C ALA A 192 -6.53 15.35 1.42
N GLN A 193 -5.75 14.91 2.41
CA GLN A 193 -6.11 13.81 3.32
C GLN A 193 -7.35 14.12 4.17
N TYR A 194 -7.59 15.39 4.47
CA TYR A 194 -8.73 15.81 5.27
C TYR A 194 -10.02 15.99 4.44
N THR A 195 -9.92 16.33 3.16
CA THR A 195 -11.06 16.75 2.34
C THR A 195 -11.50 15.73 1.30
N TYR A 196 -10.60 15.19 0.49
CA TYR A 196 -10.97 14.33 -0.65
C TYR A 196 -10.12 13.08 -0.84
N ASN A 197 -8.99 12.95 -0.18
CA ASN A 197 -8.09 11.80 -0.31
C ASN A 197 -7.93 11.08 1.04
N TYR A 198 -9.07 10.80 1.71
CA TYR A 198 -9.07 10.09 2.97
C TYR A 198 -8.59 8.65 2.79
N ASN A 199 -7.61 8.27 3.56
CA ASN A 199 -7.29 6.92 3.95
C ASN A 199 -6.71 6.91 5.38
N ALA A 200 -6.89 5.82 6.11
CA ALA A 200 -6.49 5.78 7.52
C ALA A 200 -4.98 5.92 7.71
N ASN A 201 -4.18 5.31 6.83
CA ASN A 201 -2.73 5.30 6.95
C ASN A 201 -2.10 6.69 6.88
N ASP A 202 -2.57 7.54 5.97
CA ASP A 202 -2.04 8.89 5.80
C ASP A 202 -2.74 9.91 6.72
N THR A 203 -4.02 9.69 7.05
CA THR A 203 -4.83 10.62 7.83
C THR A 203 -4.52 10.54 9.33
N MET A 204 -4.29 9.34 9.84
CA MET A 204 -4.09 9.11 11.29
C MET A 204 -2.85 9.81 11.86
N PRO A 205 -1.67 9.78 11.21
CA PRO A 205 -0.49 10.53 11.65
C PRO A 205 -0.69 12.05 11.68
N GLN A 206 -1.57 12.58 10.81
CA GLN A 206 -1.77 14.03 10.63
C GLN A 206 -2.90 14.59 11.50
N PHE A 207 -3.95 13.83 11.75
CA PHE A 207 -5.16 14.33 12.41
C PHE A 207 -5.61 13.49 13.60
N GLY A 208 -4.95 12.36 13.88
CA GLY A 208 -5.27 11.42 14.98
C GLY A 208 -6.38 10.44 14.64
N MET A 209 -6.55 9.42 15.51
CA MET A 209 -7.56 8.35 15.39
C MET A 209 -9.00 8.89 15.40
N VAL A 210 -9.29 9.88 16.26
CA VAL A 210 -10.63 10.48 16.38
C VAL A 210 -11.07 11.09 15.05
N SER A 211 -10.22 11.89 14.43
CA SER A 211 -10.52 12.53 13.16
C SER A 211 -10.63 11.52 12.01
N THR A 212 -9.73 10.52 11.99
CA THR A 212 -9.74 9.44 11.03
C THR A 212 -11.06 8.68 11.07
N MET A 213 -11.50 8.23 12.25
CA MET A 213 -12.78 7.53 12.41
C MET A 213 -13.99 8.41 12.00
N ARG A 214 -13.94 9.74 12.27
CA ARG A 214 -14.99 10.67 11.82
C ARG A 214 -15.05 10.76 10.30
N LEU A 215 -13.90 10.94 9.64
CA LEU A 215 -13.82 11.01 8.17
C LEU A 215 -14.28 9.70 7.54
N GLU A 216 -13.88 8.55 8.11
CA GLU A 216 -14.35 7.24 7.66
C GLU A 216 -15.88 7.12 7.71
N ALA A 217 -16.49 7.53 8.83
CA ALA A 217 -17.94 7.54 8.96
C ALA A 217 -18.62 8.49 7.97
N GLU A 218 -18.01 9.66 7.72
CA GLU A 218 -18.48 10.64 6.74
C GLU A 218 -18.49 10.06 5.32
N TYR A 219 -17.38 9.41 4.91
CA TYR A 219 -17.28 8.73 3.61
C TYR A 219 -18.23 7.54 3.49
N ALA A 220 -18.42 6.78 4.57
CA ALA A 220 -19.37 5.66 4.57
C ALA A 220 -20.84 6.10 4.41
N ILE A 221 -21.20 7.28 4.94
CA ILE A 221 -22.58 7.80 4.91
C ILE A 221 -22.86 8.60 3.63
N PHE A 222 -21.93 9.45 3.19
CA PHE A 222 -22.13 10.40 2.12
C PHE A 222 -21.42 10.05 0.81
N GLY A 223 -20.59 9.00 0.82
CA GLY A 223 -19.68 8.64 -0.28
C GLY A 223 -18.40 9.46 -0.29
N ALA A 224 -17.43 9.04 -1.10
CA ALA A 224 -16.22 9.84 -1.33
C ALA A 224 -16.56 11.12 -2.10
N PRO A 225 -15.98 12.26 -1.71
CA PRO A 225 -16.11 13.48 -2.48
C PRO A 225 -15.43 13.36 -3.85
N ASP A 226 -15.84 14.24 -4.78
CA ASP A 226 -15.22 14.34 -6.08
C ASP A 226 -13.72 14.66 -5.97
N ILE A 227 -12.94 14.06 -6.86
CA ILE A 227 -11.50 14.28 -6.92
C ILE A 227 -11.25 15.65 -7.56
N PRO A 228 -10.40 16.51 -6.96
CA PRO A 228 -10.05 17.79 -7.56
C PRO A 228 -9.41 17.59 -8.93
N ILE A 229 -9.81 18.43 -9.86
CA ILE A 229 -9.21 18.51 -11.18
C ILE A 229 -7.82 19.13 -11.05
N ILE A 230 -6.77 18.42 -11.45
CA ILE A 230 -5.41 18.92 -11.56
C ILE A 230 -5.06 19.01 -13.03
N ASP A 231 -5.11 20.20 -13.60
CA ASP A 231 -4.65 20.47 -14.96
C ASP A 231 -3.14 20.77 -14.93
N ILE A 232 -2.36 19.83 -15.44
CA ILE A 232 -0.91 19.94 -15.59
C ILE A 232 -0.48 20.27 -17.03
N SER A 233 -1.42 20.48 -17.95
CA SER A 233 -1.11 20.70 -19.36
C SER A 233 -0.17 21.90 -19.59
N HIS A 234 -0.34 22.96 -18.77
CA HIS A 234 0.51 24.16 -18.82
C HIS A 234 1.92 23.96 -18.23
N LEU A 235 2.16 22.87 -17.47
CA LEU A 235 3.46 22.56 -16.86
C LEU A 235 4.32 21.69 -17.78
N ILE A 236 3.71 21.04 -18.76
CA ILE A 236 4.38 20.13 -19.68
C ILE A 236 4.83 20.96 -20.88
N ASP A 237 6.12 21.11 -21.07
CA ASP A 237 6.68 21.83 -22.22
C ASP A 237 6.61 20.93 -23.48
N THR A 238 5.51 21.06 -24.22
CA THR A 238 5.33 20.35 -25.48
C THR A 238 6.27 20.85 -26.59
N ASN A 239 6.95 21.99 -26.40
CA ASN A 239 7.86 22.56 -27.38
C ASN A 239 9.35 22.22 -27.13
N SER A 240 9.69 21.74 -25.91
CA SER A 240 11.07 21.39 -25.54
C SER A 240 11.48 19.97 -25.96
N VAL A 241 10.54 19.14 -26.36
CA VAL A 241 10.83 17.85 -26.95
C VAL A 241 11.23 18.12 -28.40
N ASP A 242 12.54 18.26 -28.63
CA ASP A 242 13.11 18.15 -29.96
C ASP A 242 12.77 16.72 -30.43
N HIS A 243 11.62 16.56 -31.10
CA HIS A 243 11.18 15.29 -31.64
C HIS A 243 12.21 14.88 -32.68
N PRO A 244 13.17 13.99 -32.37
CA PRO A 244 14.07 13.54 -33.38
C PRO A 244 13.25 12.86 -34.44
N GLN A 245 13.18 13.50 -35.59
CA GLN A 245 12.84 12.96 -36.90
C GLN A 245 12.03 11.66 -36.87
N VAL A 246 10.76 11.79 -37.26
CA VAL A 246 9.89 10.68 -37.74
C VAL A 246 10.02 9.43 -36.86
N THR A 247 9.04 9.21 -35.99
CA THR A 247 8.96 7.93 -35.26
C THR A 247 8.87 6.79 -36.27
N LEU A 248 9.98 6.06 -36.40
CA LEU A 248 10.10 4.95 -37.35
C LEU A 248 9.04 3.85 -37.04
N TYR A 249 8.60 3.77 -35.80
CA TYR A 249 7.77 2.68 -35.28
C TYR A 249 6.35 3.12 -34.89
N GLY A 250 6.02 4.41 -34.82
CA GLY A 250 4.72 4.91 -34.36
C GLY A 250 4.58 4.97 -32.82
N TYR A 251 3.33 4.97 -32.33
CA TYR A 251 3.02 5.17 -30.91
C TYR A 251 2.16 4.02 -30.36
N ASN A 252 2.30 3.75 -29.05
CA ASN A 252 1.45 2.85 -28.31
C ASN A 252 0.16 3.58 -27.89
N LYS A 253 -0.78 3.72 -28.79
CA LYS A 253 -2.08 4.39 -28.57
C LYS A 253 -3.19 3.78 -29.37
N LEU A 254 -4.40 3.86 -28.84
CA LEU A 254 -5.65 3.52 -29.51
C LEU A 254 -6.27 4.77 -30.16
N ASN A 255 -7.21 4.54 -31.10
CA ASN A 255 -7.96 5.62 -31.70
C ASN A 255 -9.17 6.00 -30.84
N ILE A 256 -8.93 6.82 -29.79
CA ILE A 256 -9.94 7.30 -28.84
C ILE A 256 -10.17 8.79 -29.12
N ASP A 257 -11.43 9.17 -29.39
CA ASP A 257 -11.81 10.57 -29.61
C ASP A 257 -12.09 11.27 -28.26
N PHE A 258 -11.02 11.52 -27.49
CA PHE A 258 -11.11 12.26 -26.23
C PHE A 258 -11.72 13.66 -26.41
N GLN A 259 -11.47 14.33 -27.53
CA GLN A 259 -11.98 15.67 -27.77
C GLN A 259 -13.51 15.72 -27.83
N ALA A 260 -14.14 14.72 -28.46
CA ALA A 260 -15.59 14.59 -28.43
C ALA A 260 -16.11 14.28 -27.02
N MET A 261 -15.36 13.47 -26.26
CA MET A 261 -15.72 13.09 -24.87
C MET A 261 -15.55 14.23 -23.87
N GLU A 262 -14.67 15.22 -24.13
CA GLU A 262 -14.52 16.44 -23.33
C GLU A 262 -15.80 17.28 -23.29
N GLN A 263 -16.80 17.00 -24.11
CA GLN A 263 -18.14 17.61 -24.06
C GLN A 263 -19.06 17.01 -22.98
N SER A 264 -18.56 16.10 -22.14
CA SER A 264 -19.32 15.49 -21.05
C SER A 264 -19.94 16.55 -20.13
N SER A 265 -21.17 16.31 -19.69
CA SER A 265 -21.83 17.16 -18.67
C SER A 265 -21.28 16.95 -17.25
N ASN A 266 -20.53 15.85 -17.03
CA ASN A 266 -19.86 15.59 -15.76
C ASN A 266 -18.47 16.22 -15.79
N SER A 267 -18.23 17.21 -14.92
CA SER A 267 -16.98 17.96 -14.86
C SER A 267 -15.75 17.12 -14.55
N THR A 268 -15.90 16.07 -13.75
CA THR A 268 -14.80 15.15 -13.42
C THR A 268 -14.43 14.31 -14.63
N LEU A 269 -15.42 13.75 -15.33
CA LEU A 269 -15.16 12.98 -16.55
C LEU A 269 -14.58 13.87 -17.66
N GLN A 270 -15.08 15.10 -17.80
CA GLN A 270 -14.51 16.09 -18.71
C GLN A 270 -13.01 16.32 -18.43
N ALA A 271 -12.65 16.50 -17.17
CA ALA A 271 -11.26 16.66 -16.78
C ALA A 271 -10.41 15.43 -17.01
N MET A 272 -10.96 14.23 -16.76
CA MET A 272 -10.26 12.97 -17.07
C MET A 272 -10.00 12.83 -18.58
N HIS A 273 -10.99 13.08 -19.41
CA HIS A 273 -10.83 13.06 -20.87
C HIS A 273 -9.77 14.06 -21.33
N HIS A 274 -9.81 15.29 -20.79
CA HIS A 274 -8.80 16.31 -21.07
C HIS A 274 -7.40 15.88 -20.66
N TYR A 275 -7.22 15.36 -19.43
CA TYR A 275 -5.93 14.89 -18.92
C TYR A 275 -5.35 13.80 -19.82
N PHE A 276 -6.12 12.76 -20.14
CA PHE A 276 -5.63 11.66 -20.99
C PHE A 276 -5.39 12.08 -22.43
N ASN A 277 -6.15 13.07 -22.94
CA ASN A 277 -5.93 13.66 -24.27
C ASN A 277 -4.61 14.42 -24.34
N THR A 278 -4.22 15.13 -23.28
CA THR A 278 -2.98 15.92 -23.23
C THR A 278 -1.73 15.10 -22.95
N LYS A 279 -1.87 13.86 -22.46
CA LYS A 279 -0.72 12.96 -22.30
C LYS A 279 -0.15 12.54 -23.64
N GLU A 280 1.17 12.54 -23.73
CA GLU A 280 1.87 11.92 -24.84
C GLU A 280 1.85 10.39 -24.71
N ALA A 281 1.51 9.71 -25.80
CA ALA A 281 1.65 8.27 -25.86
C ALA A 281 3.14 7.87 -25.99
N THR A 282 3.53 6.74 -25.38
CA THR A 282 4.89 6.21 -25.54
C THR A 282 5.16 5.84 -26.99
N GLN A 283 6.33 6.18 -27.48
CA GLN A 283 6.80 5.76 -28.78
C GLN A 283 7.08 4.26 -28.77
N LYS A 284 6.69 3.58 -29.84
CA LYS A 284 7.20 2.25 -30.15
C LYS A 284 8.71 2.32 -30.41
N ASN A 285 9.42 1.23 -30.18
CA ASN A 285 10.88 1.18 -30.26
C ASN A 285 11.34 -0.12 -30.96
N GLU A 286 12.63 -0.33 -31.05
CA GLU A 286 13.24 -1.50 -31.70
C GLU A 286 12.85 -2.85 -31.05
N TYR A 287 12.39 -2.82 -29.80
CA TYR A 287 11.94 -4.02 -29.06
C TYR A 287 10.44 -4.28 -29.21
N THR A 288 9.68 -3.40 -29.88
CA THR A 288 8.23 -3.59 -30.04
C THR A 288 7.94 -4.89 -30.80
N GLY A 289 7.17 -5.77 -30.16
CA GLY A 289 6.81 -7.08 -30.72
C GLY A 289 7.95 -8.12 -30.67
N MET A 290 9.06 -7.85 -29.97
CA MET A 290 10.17 -8.80 -29.84
C MET A 290 9.74 -10.18 -29.33
N PHE A 291 8.71 -10.22 -28.50
CA PHE A 291 8.16 -11.44 -27.91
C PHE A 291 6.77 -11.80 -28.44
N GLU A 292 6.36 -11.26 -29.60
CA GLU A 292 5.09 -11.61 -30.22
C GLU A 292 4.98 -13.13 -30.44
N GLY A 293 3.87 -13.72 -30.00
CA GLY A 293 3.61 -15.16 -30.09
C GLY A 293 4.30 -16.02 -29.05
N LYS A 294 5.19 -15.49 -28.20
CA LYS A 294 5.81 -16.23 -27.12
C LYS A 294 4.91 -16.38 -25.90
N ASN A 295 5.19 -17.35 -25.04
CA ASN A 295 4.55 -17.54 -23.75
C ASN A 295 5.05 -16.48 -22.74
N LEU A 296 4.23 -16.16 -21.74
CA LEU A 296 4.60 -15.28 -20.64
C LEU A 296 4.33 -15.95 -19.28
N ILE A 297 5.33 -15.98 -18.44
CA ILE A 297 5.18 -16.27 -17.00
C ILE A 297 5.50 -15.00 -16.25
N LEU A 298 4.50 -14.45 -15.54
CA LEU A 298 4.63 -13.26 -14.70
C LEU A 298 4.55 -13.69 -13.24
N ILE A 299 5.56 -13.32 -12.45
CA ILE A 299 5.68 -13.70 -11.04
C ILE A 299 5.76 -12.44 -10.19
N THR A 300 4.88 -12.35 -9.19
CA THR A 300 5.04 -11.40 -8.08
C THR A 300 5.60 -12.16 -6.89
N ALA A 301 6.85 -11.86 -6.53
CA ALA A 301 7.59 -12.59 -5.51
C ALA A 301 7.43 -11.89 -4.14
N GLU A 302 6.89 -12.60 -3.17
CA GLU A 302 6.64 -12.10 -1.81
C GLU A 302 7.94 -11.65 -1.14
N ALA A 303 7.98 -10.36 -0.75
CA ALA A 303 9.09 -9.72 -0.02
C ALA A 303 10.49 -9.93 -0.64
N PHE A 304 10.57 -10.13 -1.96
CA PHE A 304 11.84 -10.38 -2.64
C PHE A 304 12.76 -9.15 -2.64
N SER A 305 14.06 -9.39 -2.48
CA SER A 305 15.09 -8.35 -2.60
C SER A 305 16.32 -8.87 -3.36
N PRO A 306 17.11 -7.97 -3.98
CA PRO A 306 18.30 -8.37 -4.75
C PRO A 306 19.39 -9.03 -3.90
N TYR A 307 19.33 -8.89 -2.58
CA TYR A 307 20.37 -9.40 -1.67
C TYR A 307 20.32 -10.90 -1.44
N VAL A 308 19.31 -11.59 -1.98
CA VAL A 308 19.25 -13.06 -2.00
C VAL A 308 19.84 -13.64 -3.29
N ILE A 309 20.17 -12.81 -4.28
CA ILE A 309 20.76 -13.26 -5.56
C ILE A 309 22.23 -13.58 -5.35
N SER A 310 22.62 -14.80 -5.61
CA SER A 310 23.99 -15.29 -5.44
C SER A 310 24.29 -16.35 -6.51
N GLU A 311 25.44 -16.23 -7.17
CA GLU A 311 25.89 -17.21 -8.17
C GLU A 311 26.02 -18.62 -7.59
N GLU A 312 26.46 -18.71 -6.32
CA GLU A 312 26.68 -19.99 -5.64
C GLU A 312 25.42 -20.55 -4.98
N LEU A 313 24.61 -19.68 -4.34
CA LEU A 313 23.50 -20.11 -3.50
C LEU A 313 22.16 -20.12 -4.23
N THR A 314 21.97 -19.21 -5.17
CA THR A 314 20.73 -19.03 -5.95
C THR A 314 21.02 -18.90 -7.45
N PRO A 315 21.65 -19.93 -8.07
CA PRO A 315 22.16 -19.84 -9.45
C PRO A 315 21.07 -19.57 -10.49
N THR A 316 19.83 -20.00 -10.27
CA THR A 316 18.73 -19.73 -11.19
C THR A 316 18.32 -18.26 -11.14
N LEU A 317 18.14 -17.68 -9.94
CA LEU A 317 17.90 -16.25 -9.78
C LEU A 317 19.04 -15.41 -10.34
N TYR A 318 20.29 -15.85 -10.11
CA TYR A 318 21.47 -15.20 -10.68
C TYR A 318 21.42 -15.19 -12.21
N LYS A 319 21.19 -16.35 -12.84
CA LYS A 319 21.04 -16.49 -14.29
C LYS A 319 19.96 -15.56 -14.84
N LEU A 320 18.73 -15.67 -14.30
CA LEU A 320 17.59 -14.91 -14.78
C LEU A 320 17.78 -13.39 -14.65
N SER A 321 18.51 -12.93 -13.64
CA SER A 321 18.76 -11.50 -13.41
C SER A 321 19.95 -10.92 -14.21
N HIS A 322 20.79 -11.77 -14.79
CA HIS A 322 22.02 -11.34 -15.50
C HIS A 322 22.04 -11.64 -17.00
N GLU A 323 21.18 -12.54 -17.49
CA GLU A 323 21.18 -12.97 -18.89
C GLU A 323 20.06 -12.34 -19.76
N GLY A 324 19.04 -11.71 -19.16
CA GLY A 324 17.93 -11.08 -19.87
C GLY A 324 18.10 -9.57 -20.03
N PHE A 325 17.01 -8.81 -19.83
CA PHE A 325 17.11 -7.38 -19.62
C PHE A 325 17.60 -7.11 -18.20
N VAL A 326 18.71 -6.39 -18.08
CA VAL A 326 19.36 -6.07 -16.80
C VAL A 326 19.07 -4.62 -16.43
N PHE A 327 18.27 -4.42 -15.40
CA PHE A 327 17.77 -3.11 -14.97
C PHE A 327 18.63 -2.54 -13.84
N ASP A 328 19.41 -1.51 -14.13
CA ASP A 328 20.31 -0.86 -13.15
C ASP A 328 19.56 0.03 -12.15
N ASN A 329 18.36 0.51 -12.51
CA ASN A 329 17.58 1.51 -11.76
C ASN A 329 16.13 1.09 -11.55
N TYR A 330 15.91 -0.19 -11.20
CA TYR A 330 14.58 -0.66 -10.78
C TYR A 330 14.36 -0.40 -9.28
N TYR A 331 13.15 0.06 -8.95
CA TYR A 331 12.72 0.32 -7.59
C TYR A 331 11.40 -0.40 -7.31
N GLN A 332 11.27 -0.93 -6.10
CA GLN A 332 10.02 -1.51 -5.60
C GLN A 332 9.43 -0.59 -4.53
N PRO A 333 8.48 0.28 -4.87
CA PRO A 333 7.84 1.18 -3.92
C PRO A 333 7.05 0.43 -2.86
N ALA A 334 7.01 0.95 -1.64
CA ALA A 334 6.08 0.53 -0.62
C ALA A 334 4.82 1.40 -0.69
N TRP A 335 3.76 0.86 -1.33
CA TRP A 335 2.54 1.62 -1.61
C TRP A 335 1.63 1.85 -0.39
N GLY A 336 2.03 1.39 0.80
CA GLY A 336 1.20 1.48 2.00
C GLY A 336 -0.05 0.58 1.97
N GLN A 337 -0.03 -0.48 1.17
CA GLN A 337 -1.12 -1.43 0.98
C GLN A 337 -0.67 -2.90 1.12
N SER A 338 0.51 -3.13 1.71
CA SER A 338 1.13 -4.45 1.82
C SER A 338 1.24 -5.14 0.44
N THR A 339 1.18 -6.47 0.39
CA THR A 339 1.22 -7.30 -0.82
C THR A 339 0.25 -6.80 -1.91
N THR A 340 -1.00 -6.41 -1.53
CA THR A 340 -2.02 -5.99 -2.51
C THR A 340 -1.62 -4.77 -3.34
N GLY A 341 -0.82 -3.86 -2.79
CA GLY A 341 -0.35 -2.68 -3.52
C GLY A 341 0.66 -3.05 -4.61
N GLY A 342 1.65 -3.88 -4.28
CA GLY A 342 2.63 -4.36 -5.24
C GLY A 342 1.99 -5.23 -6.33
N GLU A 343 1.15 -6.19 -5.92
CA GLU A 343 0.42 -7.07 -6.84
C GLU A 343 -0.47 -6.28 -7.81
N PHE A 344 -1.23 -5.28 -7.32
CA PHE A 344 -2.04 -4.40 -8.15
C PHE A 344 -1.20 -3.64 -9.19
N ALA A 345 -0.06 -3.06 -8.77
CA ALA A 345 0.83 -2.34 -9.67
C ALA A 345 1.37 -3.23 -10.80
N VAL A 346 1.82 -4.44 -10.46
CA VAL A 346 2.36 -5.44 -11.42
C VAL A 346 1.30 -5.91 -12.41
N MET A 347 0.06 -6.14 -11.96
CA MET A 347 -0.99 -6.71 -12.80
C MET A 347 -1.73 -5.70 -13.66
N THR A 348 -1.74 -4.41 -13.25
CA THR A 348 -2.59 -3.38 -13.89
C THR A 348 -1.83 -2.23 -14.53
N GLY A 349 -0.58 -1.98 -14.14
CA GLY A 349 0.19 -0.79 -14.57
C GLY A 349 -0.36 0.53 -14.02
N LEU A 350 -1.20 0.48 -12.99
CA LEU A 350 -1.75 1.64 -12.29
C LEU A 350 -1.07 1.83 -10.93
N ILE A 351 -0.99 3.09 -10.48
CA ILE A 351 -0.54 3.40 -9.13
C ILE A 351 -1.60 2.91 -8.13
N PRO A 352 -1.21 2.10 -7.13
CA PRO A 352 -2.11 1.70 -6.05
C PRO A 352 -2.58 2.92 -5.25
N THR A 353 -3.88 3.04 -5.08
CA THR A 353 -4.52 4.14 -4.37
C THR A 353 -5.55 3.63 -3.38
N TRP A 354 -6.06 4.51 -2.56
CA TRP A 354 -7.18 4.23 -1.67
C TRP A 354 -8.45 4.85 -2.24
N VAL A 355 -9.49 4.04 -2.40
CA VAL A 355 -10.82 4.48 -2.84
C VAL A 355 -11.81 4.12 -1.73
N ASN A 356 -12.46 5.12 -1.12
CA ASN A 356 -13.38 4.91 0.01
C ASN A 356 -12.76 4.09 1.17
N ASN A 357 -11.52 4.37 1.52
CA ASN A 357 -10.74 3.62 2.53
C ASN A 357 -10.58 2.12 2.21
N GLN A 358 -10.73 1.74 0.95
CA GLN A 358 -10.39 0.41 0.46
C GLN A 358 -9.24 0.51 -0.54
N VAL A 359 -8.38 -0.51 -0.56
CA VAL A 359 -7.28 -0.58 -1.52
C VAL A 359 -7.80 -0.78 -2.93
N SER A 360 -7.11 -0.24 -3.92
CA SER A 360 -7.47 -0.32 -5.34
C SER A 360 -7.77 -1.74 -5.80
N PHE A 361 -7.03 -2.72 -5.29
CA PHE A 361 -7.18 -4.11 -5.67
C PHE A 361 -8.60 -4.64 -5.41
N TYR A 362 -9.16 -4.37 -4.21
CA TYR A 362 -10.55 -4.77 -3.92
C TYR A 362 -11.58 -3.94 -4.68
N THR A 363 -11.34 -2.62 -4.80
CA THR A 363 -12.30 -1.72 -5.42
C THR A 363 -12.46 -2.06 -6.90
N SER A 364 -11.33 -2.35 -7.59
CA SER A 364 -11.32 -2.67 -9.02
C SER A 364 -11.87 -4.06 -9.37
N ALA A 365 -12.23 -4.90 -8.38
CA ALA A 365 -12.71 -6.27 -8.62
C ALA A 365 -13.99 -6.38 -9.48
N LYS A 366 -14.63 -5.28 -9.80
CA LYS A 366 -15.84 -5.20 -10.67
C LYS A 366 -15.70 -4.16 -11.79
N ASP A 367 -14.56 -3.47 -11.85
CA ASP A 367 -14.33 -2.44 -12.86
C ASP A 367 -13.81 -3.08 -14.16
N SER A 368 -14.05 -2.43 -15.29
CA SER A 368 -13.41 -2.83 -16.53
C SER A 368 -11.90 -2.60 -16.47
N MET A 369 -11.12 -3.63 -16.77
CA MET A 369 -9.64 -3.60 -16.70
C MET A 369 -9.02 -4.12 -18.02
N PRO A 370 -9.31 -3.51 -19.18
CA PRO A 370 -8.98 -4.06 -20.49
C PRO A 370 -7.48 -4.18 -20.76
N PHE A 371 -6.65 -3.42 -20.04
CA PHE A 371 -5.20 -3.44 -20.19
C PHE A 371 -4.49 -4.43 -19.25
N ALA A 372 -5.23 -5.13 -18.39
CA ALA A 372 -4.66 -6.25 -17.64
C ALA A 372 -4.18 -7.33 -18.62
N LEU A 373 -2.98 -7.89 -18.35
CA LEU A 373 -2.36 -8.83 -19.29
C LEU A 373 -3.22 -10.08 -19.50
N GLY A 374 -3.95 -10.55 -18.48
CA GLY A 374 -4.89 -11.66 -18.63
C GLY A 374 -5.92 -11.43 -19.73
N HIS A 375 -6.53 -10.23 -19.79
CA HIS A 375 -7.47 -9.88 -20.85
C HIS A 375 -6.79 -9.74 -22.20
N GLN A 376 -5.65 -9.04 -22.25
CA GLN A 376 -4.94 -8.82 -23.50
C GLN A 376 -4.50 -10.14 -24.15
N PHE A 377 -3.94 -11.07 -23.37
CA PHE A 377 -3.52 -12.38 -23.86
C PHE A 377 -4.70 -13.30 -24.18
N SER A 378 -5.76 -13.32 -23.36
CA SER A 378 -6.97 -14.09 -23.62
C SER A 378 -7.63 -13.67 -24.94
N ALA A 379 -7.66 -12.37 -25.26
CA ALA A 379 -8.16 -11.86 -26.54
C ALA A 379 -7.36 -12.36 -27.74
N LEU A 380 -6.11 -12.77 -27.57
CA LEU A 380 -5.25 -13.39 -28.61
C LEU A 380 -5.34 -14.92 -28.62
N GLY A 381 -6.19 -15.54 -27.80
CA GLY A 381 -6.37 -16.98 -27.72
C GLY A 381 -5.35 -17.73 -26.87
N TYR A 382 -4.63 -17.04 -26.00
CA TYR A 382 -3.76 -17.68 -25.02
C TYR A 382 -4.57 -18.34 -23.91
N THR A 383 -4.05 -19.43 -23.34
CA THR A 383 -4.49 -19.93 -22.04
C THR A 383 -3.99 -18.97 -20.95
N THR A 384 -4.91 -18.35 -20.19
CA THR A 384 -4.58 -17.39 -19.14
C THR A 384 -4.93 -17.95 -17.76
N LYS A 385 -3.93 -18.22 -16.93
CA LYS A 385 -4.09 -18.84 -15.62
C LYS A 385 -3.36 -18.07 -14.54
N ALA A 386 -3.87 -18.14 -13.31
CA ALA A 386 -3.24 -17.52 -12.15
C ALA A 386 -3.30 -18.44 -10.93
N TRP A 387 -2.24 -18.42 -10.10
CA TRP A 387 -2.16 -19.20 -8.87
C TRP A 387 -1.59 -18.40 -7.69
N HIS A 388 -2.05 -18.78 -6.51
CA HIS A 388 -1.49 -18.33 -5.24
C HIS A 388 -1.58 -19.44 -4.21
N ASN A 389 -0.46 -19.77 -3.59
CA ASN A 389 -0.36 -20.86 -2.59
C ASN A 389 -0.83 -20.43 -1.20
N ASN A 390 -2.01 -19.79 -1.13
CA ASN A 390 -2.76 -19.49 0.09
C ASN A 390 -4.26 -19.72 -0.17
N THR A 391 -5.10 -19.53 0.86
CA THR A 391 -6.55 -19.60 0.74
C THR A 391 -7.05 -18.72 -0.42
N TYR A 392 -7.81 -19.33 -1.33
CA TYR A 392 -8.21 -18.68 -2.60
C TYR A 392 -8.99 -17.38 -2.43
N THR A 393 -9.70 -17.21 -1.29
CA THR A 393 -10.47 -15.99 -0.99
C THR A 393 -9.63 -14.89 -0.34
N TYR A 394 -8.38 -15.19 0.01
CA TYR A 394 -7.53 -14.20 0.68
C TYR A 394 -7.23 -13.01 -0.25
N TYR A 395 -7.46 -11.80 0.25
CA TYR A 395 -7.42 -10.57 -0.52
C TYR A 395 -8.43 -10.52 -1.68
N ASP A 396 -9.57 -11.23 -1.55
CA ASP A 396 -10.61 -11.31 -2.59
C ASP A 396 -10.08 -11.75 -3.97
N ARG A 397 -9.00 -12.56 -4.00
CA ARG A 397 -8.38 -13.02 -5.26
C ARG A 397 -9.32 -13.87 -6.11
N ASP A 398 -10.28 -14.54 -5.49
CA ASP A 398 -11.39 -15.22 -6.17
C ASP A 398 -12.29 -14.29 -7.01
N LYS A 399 -12.20 -12.98 -6.78
CA LYS A 399 -12.93 -11.95 -7.54
C LYS A 399 -11.99 -11.10 -8.40
N THR A 400 -10.85 -10.68 -7.82
CA THR A 400 -9.91 -9.78 -8.50
C THR A 400 -9.22 -10.43 -9.68
N HIS A 401 -8.72 -11.66 -9.56
CA HIS A 401 -7.99 -12.33 -10.64
C HIS A 401 -8.88 -12.71 -11.81
N PRO A 402 -10.09 -13.29 -11.61
CA PRO A 402 -11.02 -13.48 -12.72
C PRO A 402 -11.41 -12.18 -13.41
N ASN A 403 -11.55 -11.07 -12.64
CA ASN A 403 -11.81 -9.74 -13.21
C ASN A 403 -10.65 -9.18 -14.03
N LEU A 404 -9.44 -9.69 -13.84
CA LEU A 404 -8.25 -9.35 -14.63
C LEU A 404 -8.00 -10.32 -15.81
N GLY A 405 -8.93 -11.25 -16.05
CA GLY A 405 -8.91 -12.17 -17.21
C GLY A 405 -8.21 -13.51 -16.96
N TYR A 406 -8.11 -13.97 -15.71
CA TYR A 406 -7.44 -15.23 -15.36
C TYR A 406 -8.41 -16.32 -14.88
N ASP A 407 -8.15 -17.57 -15.27
CA ASP A 407 -8.62 -18.76 -14.56
C ASP A 407 -7.77 -18.92 -13.29
N TYR A 408 -8.31 -18.47 -12.13
CA TYR A 408 -7.58 -18.38 -10.88
C TYR A 408 -7.82 -19.57 -9.97
N LYS A 409 -6.73 -20.12 -9.41
CA LYS A 409 -6.76 -21.17 -8.41
C LYS A 409 -5.89 -20.83 -7.19
N GLY A 410 -6.44 -21.10 -6.02
CA GLY A 410 -5.73 -21.09 -4.74
C GLY A 410 -6.12 -22.29 -3.91
N ILE A 411 -5.62 -22.38 -2.68
CA ILE A 411 -5.99 -23.46 -1.75
C ILE A 411 -7.50 -23.37 -1.45
N GLY A 412 -8.22 -24.46 -1.68
CA GLY A 412 -9.68 -24.54 -1.56
C GLY A 412 -10.45 -24.26 -2.86
N ASN A 413 -9.75 -23.91 -3.94
CA ASN A 413 -10.33 -23.64 -5.26
C ASN A 413 -9.49 -24.29 -6.39
N GLY A 414 -9.09 -25.54 -6.22
CA GLY A 414 -8.43 -26.33 -7.25
C GLY A 414 -6.89 -26.39 -7.17
N LEU A 415 -6.24 -25.58 -6.34
CA LEU A 415 -4.84 -25.78 -5.99
C LEU A 415 -4.75 -26.77 -4.81
N VAL A 416 -4.03 -27.87 -5.01
CA VAL A 416 -3.78 -28.89 -3.98
C VAL A 416 -2.27 -28.94 -3.72
N LEU A 417 -1.87 -28.64 -2.48
CA LEU A 417 -0.51 -28.79 -2.01
C LEU A 417 -0.44 -30.01 -1.08
N GLU A 418 0.71 -30.71 -1.07
CA GLU A 418 0.86 -31.93 -0.29
C GLU A 418 1.04 -31.64 1.21
N ASN A 419 1.73 -30.56 1.55
CA ASN A 419 2.13 -30.20 2.92
C ASN A 419 1.29 -29.06 3.51
N LEU A 420 -0.03 -29.19 3.50
CA LEU A 420 -0.98 -28.26 4.11
C LEU A 420 -1.10 -28.40 5.65
N GLY A 421 -0.03 -28.78 6.35
CA GLY A 421 -0.02 -28.88 7.82
C GLY A 421 -0.06 -27.52 8.52
N ASN A 422 0.30 -27.49 9.82
CA ASN A 422 0.43 -26.25 10.62
C ASN A 422 1.66 -25.41 10.24
N SER A 423 2.20 -25.57 9.04
CA SER A 423 3.44 -24.96 8.60
C SER A 423 3.16 -23.79 7.64
N TRP A 424 3.34 -22.58 8.12
CA TRP A 424 3.27 -21.35 7.36
C TRP A 424 4.66 -20.70 7.23
N PRO A 425 5.01 -20.10 6.09
CA PRO A 425 4.30 -20.05 4.80
C PRO A 425 4.36 -21.36 4.02
N TYR A 426 3.50 -21.49 3.00
CA TYR A 426 3.49 -22.66 2.11
C TYR A 426 4.59 -22.57 1.05
N SER A 427 4.90 -23.71 0.43
CA SER A 427 5.98 -23.85 -0.53
C SER A 427 5.61 -23.32 -1.92
N ASP A 428 6.45 -22.45 -2.49
CA ASP A 428 6.35 -22.03 -3.88
C ASP A 428 6.74 -23.16 -4.84
N LEU A 429 7.69 -24.03 -4.43
CA LEU A 429 8.05 -25.21 -5.21
C LEU A 429 6.84 -26.14 -5.39
N GLU A 430 6.13 -26.49 -4.30
CA GLU A 430 4.93 -27.33 -4.39
C GLU A 430 3.83 -26.69 -5.27
N MET A 431 3.69 -25.36 -5.23
CA MET A 431 2.77 -24.65 -6.13
C MET A 431 3.17 -24.86 -7.59
N MET A 432 4.46 -24.69 -7.93
CA MET A 432 4.95 -24.90 -9.30
C MET A 432 4.79 -26.37 -9.72
N GLU A 433 5.12 -27.33 -8.85
CA GLU A 433 4.95 -28.76 -9.11
C GLU A 433 3.49 -29.14 -9.40
N ALA A 434 2.55 -28.54 -8.69
CA ALA A 434 1.12 -28.80 -8.85
C ALA A 434 0.52 -28.17 -10.12
N THR A 435 1.12 -27.12 -10.70
CA THR A 435 0.43 -26.23 -11.64
C THR A 435 1.07 -26.09 -13.00
N VAL A 436 2.38 -26.28 -13.14
CA VAL A 436 3.12 -26.05 -14.38
C VAL A 436 2.56 -26.91 -15.55
N ASP A 437 2.17 -28.13 -15.30
CA ASP A 437 1.61 -29.01 -16.31
C ASP A 437 0.21 -28.60 -16.79
N GLU A 438 -0.48 -27.75 -16.07
CA GLU A 438 -1.82 -27.28 -16.48
C GLU A 438 -1.80 -26.43 -17.75
N TYR A 439 -0.70 -25.78 -18.07
CA TYR A 439 -0.54 -25.00 -19.30
C TYR A 439 0.48 -25.62 -20.26
N LEU A 440 1.51 -26.33 -19.77
CA LEU A 440 2.47 -27.00 -20.65
C LEU A 440 1.87 -28.15 -21.44
N THR A 441 0.93 -28.89 -20.87
CA THR A 441 0.25 -29.98 -21.57
C THR A 441 -0.52 -29.47 -22.78
N ASP A 442 -1.21 -28.36 -22.66
CA ASP A 442 -1.97 -27.77 -23.76
C ASP A 442 -1.03 -27.17 -24.83
N TRP A 443 0.03 -26.50 -24.40
CA TRP A 443 1.07 -25.98 -25.29
C TRP A 443 1.74 -27.12 -26.12
N GLN A 444 2.12 -28.22 -25.45
CA GLN A 444 2.74 -29.39 -26.12
C GLN A 444 1.78 -30.11 -27.07
N THR A 445 0.50 -30.20 -26.70
CA THR A 445 -0.48 -31.02 -27.45
C THR A 445 -1.09 -30.22 -28.61
N ASN A 446 -1.42 -28.96 -28.42
CA ASN A 446 -2.20 -28.12 -29.32
C ASN A 446 -1.40 -26.93 -29.87
N GLY A 447 -0.23 -26.64 -29.32
CA GLY A 447 0.53 -25.42 -29.63
C GLY A 447 -0.14 -24.14 -29.12
N THR A 448 -1.05 -24.24 -28.14
CA THR A 448 -1.74 -23.08 -27.58
C THR A 448 -0.76 -22.30 -26.69
N PRO A 449 -0.46 -21.03 -26.99
CA PRO A 449 0.42 -20.26 -26.14
C PRO A 449 -0.27 -19.94 -24.81
N PHE A 450 0.53 -19.66 -23.78
CA PHE A 450 0.01 -19.41 -22.45
C PHE A 450 0.56 -18.13 -21.82
N HIS A 451 -0.27 -17.55 -20.93
CA HIS A 451 0.14 -16.55 -19.96
C HIS A 451 -0.21 -17.05 -18.55
N ALA A 452 0.81 -17.33 -17.76
CA ALA A 452 0.71 -17.81 -16.39
C ALA A 452 1.12 -16.73 -15.41
N TYR A 453 0.31 -16.48 -14.39
CA TYR A 453 0.61 -15.56 -13.29
C TYR A 453 0.77 -16.32 -11.98
N TYR A 454 1.82 -16.01 -11.23
CA TYR A 454 2.10 -16.57 -9.91
C TYR A 454 2.29 -15.47 -8.88
N MET A 455 1.50 -15.51 -7.80
CA MET A 455 1.79 -14.77 -6.57
C MET A 455 2.41 -15.73 -5.57
N SER A 456 3.69 -15.55 -5.24
CA SER A 456 4.41 -16.40 -4.32
C SER A 456 4.10 -16.11 -2.86
N VAL A 457 4.47 -17.00 -1.94
CA VAL A 457 4.27 -16.79 -0.50
C VAL A 457 5.42 -17.32 0.36
N SER A 458 6.33 -18.13 -0.18
CA SER A 458 7.43 -18.71 0.62
C SER A 458 8.33 -17.67 1.29
N GLY A 459 8.49 -16.50 0.66
CA GLY A 459 9.22 -15.37 1.19
C GLY A 459 8.55 -14.60 2.33
N HIS A 460 7.35 -15.01 2.78
CA HIS A 460 6.57 -14.27 3.78
C HIS A 460 7.21 -14.26 5.19
N ALA A 461 7.06 -13.14 5.88
CA ALA A 461 7.52 -12.95 7.27
C ALA A 461 6.71 -13.82 8.27
N ASN A 462 7.17 -14.06 9.54
CA ASN A 462 8.41 -13.61 10.17
C ASN A 462 9.55 -14.59 9.87
N TRP A 463 10.73 -14.09 9.60
CA TRP A 463 11.88 -14.91 9.25
C TRP A 463 12.63 -15.38 10.51
N GLY A 464 12.20 -16.49 11.05
CA GLY A 464 12.84 -17.21 12.15
C GLY A 464 12.63 -18.71 11.96
N TRP A 465 13.21 -19.53 12.84
CA TRP A 465 13.10 -20.99 12.72
C TRP A 465 11.70 -21.54 13.05
N GLY A 466 10.72 -20.68 13.33
CA GLY A 466 9.29 -21.02 13.36
C GLY A 466 8.59 -20.86 12.01
N ASN A 467 9.24 -20.21 11.04
CA ASN A 467 8.77 -20.09 9.66
C ASN A 467 9.09 -21.38 8.90
N ALA A 468 8.12 -21.99 8.25
CA ALA A 468 8.27 -23.28 7.63
C ALA A 468 9.35 -23.32 6.53
N MET A 469 9.41 -22.29 5.68
CA MET A 469 10.39 -22.25 4.59
C MET A 469 11.78 -21.85 5.09
N SER A 470 11.85 -21.02 6.13
CA SER A 470 13.12 -20.73 6.82
C SER A 470 13.69 -21.98 7.49
N GLU A 471 12.87 -22.79 8.17
CA GLU A 471 13.32 -24.02 8.81
C GLU A 471 13.70 -25.11 7.78
N LYS A 472 12.92 -25.26 6.69
CA LYS A 472 13.20 -26.19 5.60
C LYS A 472 14.60 -26.02 5.01
N ASN A 473 15.00 -24.77 4.78
CA ASN A 473 16.26 -24.44 4.10
C ASN A 473 17.35 -23.90 5.05
N ARG A 474 17.16 -24.08 6.36
CA ARG A 474 18.02 -23.55 7.42
C ARG A 474 19.50 -23.87 7.26
N ASP A 475 19.81 -25.16 7.06
CA ASP A 475 21.20 -25.61 7.04
C ASP A 475 22.01 -24.97 5.90
N ALA A 476 21.39 -24.78 4.73
CA ALA A 476 22.01 -24.12 3.59
C ALA A 476 22.27 -22.64 3.87
N ALA A 477 21.29 -21.93 4.42
CA ALA A 477 21.42 -20.50 4.72
C ALA A 477 22.44 -20.24 5.85
N VAL A 478 22.44 -21.06 6.91
CA VAL A 478 23.42 -20.95 8.00
C VAL A 478 24.83 -21.28 7.52
N ALA A 479 25.00 -22.28 6.65
CA ALA A 479 26.31 -22.60 6.08
C ALA A 479 26.87 -21.47 5.20
N ALA A 480 26.00 -20.83 4.39
CA ALA A 480 26.40 -19.71 3.53
C ALA A 480 26.66 -18.41 4.31
N TYR A 481 25.88 -18.14 5.36
CA TYR A 481 25.92 -16.91 6.15
C TYR A 481 26.09 -17.19 7.66
N PRO A 482 27.20 -17.83 8.11
CA PRO A 482 27.34 -18.30 9.48
C PRO A 482 27.42 -17.18 10.54
N ASN A 483 27.74 -15.96 10.12
CA ASN A 483 27.87 -14.80 11.01
C ASN A 483 26.66 -13.85 10.97
N ALA A 484 25.69 -14.10 10.09
CA ALA A 484 24.50 -13.28 10.01
C ALA A 484 23.53 -13.55 11.18
N SER A 485 22.73 -12.58 11.51
CA SER A 485 21.67 -12.73 12.51
C SER A 485 20.62 -13.75 12.07
N GLN A 486 19.89 -14.31 13.03
CA GLN A 486 18.84 -15.30 12.74
C GLN A 486 17.76 -14.76 11.78
N PRO A 487 17.24 -13.51 11.91
CA PRO A 487 16.27 -12.98 10.95
C PRO A 487 16.82 -12.91 9.52
N VAL A 488 18.08 -12.52 9.34
CA VAL A 488 18.74 -12.48 8.03
C VAL A 488 18.92 -13.89 7.47
N GLN A 489 19.42 -14.84 8.26
CA GLN A 489 19.55 -16.24 7.84
C GLN A 489 18.19 -16.85 7.48
N GLY A 490 17.16 -16.58 8.29
CA GLY A 490 15.79 -17.05 8.04
C GLY A 490 15.18 -16.45 6.76
N TYR A 491 15.44 -15.17 6.48
CA TYR A 491 15.02 -14.53 5.24
C TYR A 491 15.67 -15.16 4.00
N ILE A 492 16.98 -15.38 4.06
CA ILE A 492 17.71 -16.05 2.97
C ILE A 492 17.17 -17.47 2.78
N ALA A 493 17.00 -18.23 3.88
CA ALA A 493 16.46 -19.60 3.84
C ALA A 493 15.07 -19.66 3.19
N ALA A 494 14.17 -18.73 3.53
CA ALA A 494 12.83 -18.65 2.93
C ALA A 494 12.88 -18.41 1.41
N ASN A 495 13.81 -17.61 0.93
CA ASN A 495 13.99 -17.33 -0.50
C ASN A 495 14.68 -18.46 -1.28
N LEU A 496 15.35 -19.41 -0.61
CA LEU A 496 15.84 -20.64 -1.26
C LEU A 496 14.69 -21.51 -1.76
N GLU A 497 13.50 -21.39 -1.20
CA GLU A 497 12.30 -22.04 -1.72
C GLU A 497 11.86 -21.45 -3.06
N LEU A 498 11.93 -20.12 -3.22
CA LEU A 498 11.70 -19.47 -4.50
C LEU A 498 12.74 -19.88 -5.55
N GLU A 499 14.02 -19.99 -5.18
CA GLU A 499 15.08 -20.50 -6.04
C GLU A 499 14.76 -21.92 -6.53
N ALA A 500 14.35 -22.81 -5.62
CA ALA A 500 13.98 -24.18 -5.97
C ALA A 500 12.77 -24.22 -6.92
N ALA A 501 11.77 -23.38 -6.68
CA ALA A 501 10.59 -23.24 -7.52
C ALA A 501 10.95 -22.79 -8.95
N LEU A 502 11.80 -21.78 -9.08
CA LEU A 502 12.27 -21.28 -10.37
C LEU A 502 13.15 -22.32 -11.10
N THR A 503 14.00 -23.04 -10.38
CA THR A 503 14.80 -24.11 -10.96
C THR A 503 13.90 -25.21 -11.54
N TYR A 504 12.91 -25.66 -10.75
CA TYR A 504 11.93 -26.63 -11.24
C TYR A 504 11.17 -26.10 -12.48
N LEU A 505 10.75 -24.86 -12.45
CA LEU A 505 10.04 -24.22 -13.59
C LEU A 505 10.89 -24.25 -14.86
N LEU A 506 12.17 -23.83 -14.80
CA LEU A 506 13.07 -23.85 -15.96
C LEU A 506 13.30 -25.26 -16.47
N ASP A 507 13.51 -26.23 -15.60
CA ASP A 507 13.69 -27.63 -15.97
C ASP A 507 12.45 -28.20 -16.69
N ARG A 508 11.24 -27.83 -16.22
CA ARG A 508 9.98 -28.25 -16.86
C ARG A 508 9.80 -27.61 -18.25
N LEU A 509 10.11 -26.29 -18.37
CA LEU A 509 10.08 -25.58 -19.65
C LEU A 509 11.08 -26.18 -20.66
N GLU A 510 12.29 -26.53 -20.21
CA GLU A 510 13.30 -27.17 -21.07
C GLU A 510 12.86 -28.55 -21.51
N GLN A 511 12.36 -29.39 -20.58
CA GLN A 511 11.83 -30.74 -20.89
C GLN A 511 10.64 -30.67 -21.88
N ALA A 512 9.81 -29.63 -21.78
CA ALA A 512 8.70 -29.41 -22.68
C ALA A 512 9.12 -28.82 -24.03
N GLY A 513 10.36 -28.38 -24.20
CA GLY A 513 10.86 -27.65 -25.36
C GLY A 513 10.28 -26.24 -25.48
N ALA A 514 9.78 -25.68 -24.38
CA ALA A 514 9.13 -24.35 -24.33
C ALA A 514 10.08 -23.23 -23.86
N LEU A 515 11.29 -23.56 -23.41
CA LEU A 515 12.18 -22.61 -22.74
C LEU A 515 12.51 -21.39 -23.60
N ASP A 516 12.88 -21.63 -24.87
CA ASP A 516 13.22 -20.56 -25.82
C ASP A 516 12.01 -19.71 -26.24
N ASP A 517 10.80 -20.25 -26.06
CA ASP A 517 9.53 -19.58 -26.42
C ASP A 517 8.81 -19.02 -25.19
N THR A 518 9.47 -18.98 -24.04
CA THR A 518 8.88 -18.47 -22.79
C THR A 518 9.65 -17.28 -22.25
N VAL A 519 8.92 -16.21 -22.01
CA VAL A 519 9.40 -15.01 -21.28
C VAL A 519 9.05 -15.16 -19.80
N ILE A 520 10.02 -14.93 -18.93
CA ILE A 520 9.83 -14.85 -17.48
C ILE A 520 10.02 -13.41 -17.05
N CYS A 521 8.97 -12.84 -16.46
CA CYS A 521 9.01 -11.54 -15.81
C CYS A 521 8.72 -11.72 -14.32
N MET A 522 9.63 -11.26 -13.45
CA MET A 522 9.45 -11.34 -11.99
C MET A 522 9.86 -10.05 -11.32
N SER A 523 9.00 -9.56 -10.41
CA SER A 523 9.29 -8.47 -9.49
C SER A 523 8.82 -8.81 -8.07
N ALA A 524 9.31 -8.07 -7.08
CA ALA A 524 8.74 -8.15 -5.73
C ALA A 524 7.36 -7.48 -5.67
N ASP A 525 6.55 -7.84 -4.66
CA ASP A 525 5.38 -7.05 -4.24
C ASP A 525 5.81 -5.83 -3.40
N HIS A 526 6.78 -6.00 -2.51
CA HIS A 526 7.41 -4.95 -1.70
C HIS A 526 8.81 -5.41 -1.23
N TYR A 527 9.59 -4.48 -0.67
CA TYR A 527 10.83 -4.86 0.02
C TYR A 527 10.51 -5.58 1.35
N PRO A 528 11.43 -6.37 1.94
CA PRO A 528 11.17 -7.13 3.17
C PRO A 528 11.13 -6.22 4.41
N TYR A 529 10.10 -5.37 4.52
CA TYR A 529 9.95 -4.37 5.58
C TYR A 529 9.85 -4.99 6.99
N ALA A 530 9.43 -6.24 7.10
CA ALA A 530 9.36 -6.92 8.40
C ALA A 530 10.75 -7.29 8.98
N LEU A 531 11.85 -7.13 8.21
CA LEU A 531 13.21 -7.12 8.76
C LEU A 531 13.53 -5.85 9.57
N VAL A 532 12.67 -4.83 9.50
CA VAL A 532 12.81 -3.60 10.30
C VAL A 532 11.98 -3.76 11.57
N GLU A 533 12.62 -4.27 12.63
CA GLU A 533 12.01 -4.43 13.95
C GLU A 533 12.10 -3.13 14.79
N GLU A 534 11.42 -3.12 15.95
CA GLU A 534 11.38 -1.94 16.81
C GLU A 534 12.75 -1.45 17.31
N THR A 535 13.72 -2.34 17.47
CA THR A 535 15.04 -2.00 18.02
C THR A 535 16.17 -2.21 17.04
N THR A 536 15.96 -2.97 15.98
CA THR A 536 17.00 -3.41 15.06
C THR A 536 16.49 -3.41 13.63
N ASP A 537 17.24 -2.80 12.74
CA ASP A 537 17.02 -2.85 11.31
C ASP A 537 17.90 -3.96 10.69
N TYR A 538 17.36 -5.17 10.62
CA TYR A 538 18.06 -6.31 10.01
C TYR A 538 18.18 -6.19 8.49
N TYR A 539 17.39 -5.32 7.85
CA TYR A 539 17.57 -5.06 6.43
C TYR A 539 18.85 -4.28 6.14
N GLN A 540 19.32 -3.42 7.07
CA GLN A 540 20.65 -2.81 6.96
C GLN A 540 21.77 -3.86 7.03
N GLU A 541 21.62 -4.88 7.88
CA GLU A 541 22.57 -6.00 7.93
C GLU A 541 22.57 -6.78 6.61
N LEU A 542 21.39 -7.14 6.10
CA LEU A 542 21.22 -7.89 4.85
C LEU A 542 21.81 -7.11 3.66
N SER A 543 21.53 -5.83 3.57
CA SER A 543 21.97 -4.96 2.45
C SER A 543 23.41 -4.48 2.55
N GLY A 544 24.00 -4.50 3.74
CA GLY A 544 25.28 -3.87 4.05
C GLY A 544 25.25 -2.33 3.98
N ARG A 545 24.04 -1.70 4.03
CA ARG A 545 23.82 -0.25 3.87
C ARG A 545 23.23 0.33 5.15
N ASN A 546 23.43 1.62 5.37
CA ASN A 546 22.88 2.36 6.52
C ASN A 546 21.66 3.23 6.12
N ASP A 547 20.95 2.85 5.06
CA ASP A 547 19.73 3.55 4.64
C ASP A 547 18.51 3.14 5.50
N THR A 548 17.49 3.98 5.46
CA THR A 548 16.25 3.81 6.20
C THR A 548 15.05 3.90 5.26
N GLU A 549 13.85 3.68 5.75
CA GLU A 549 12.59 3.84 4.99
C GLU A 549 12.34 5.26 4.46
N LYS A 550 13.18 6.25 4.86
CA LYS A 550 13.13 7.63 4.37
C LYS A 550 14.01 7.86 3.15
N ASP A 551 14.86 6.92 2.81
CA ASP A 551 15.88 7.03 1.77
C ASP A 551 15.45 6.25 0.53
N THR A 552 15.60 6.85 -0.67
CA THR A 552 15.21 6.21 -1.94
C THR A 552 15.98 4.92 -2.19
N SER A 553 17.23 4.85 -1.71
CA SER A 553 18.08 3.67 -1.88
C SER A 553 17.54 2.41 -1.20
N ARG A 554 16.71 2.55 -0.16
CA ARG A 554 16.03 1.44 0.53
C ARG A 554 15.16 0.64 -0.42
N TYR A 555 14.56 1.28 -1.40
CA TYR A 555 13.58 0.71 -2.32
C TYR A 555 14.20 0.18 -3.61
N ARG A 556 15.54 0.22 -3.76
CA ARG A 556 16.20 -0.42 -4.90
C ARG A 556 15.98 -1.93 -4.87
N ASN A 557 15.58 -2.47 -6.02
CA ASN A 557 15.28 -3.89 -6.17
C ASN A 557 15.72 -4.39 -7.56
N THR A 558 15.38 -5.61 -7.90
CA THR A 558 15.66 -6.25 -9.18
C THR A 558 14.36 -6.59 -9.89
N LEU A 559 14.27 -6.20 -11.16
CA LEU A 559 13.27 -6.70 -12.10
C LEU A 559 13.95 -7.76 -12.97
N ILE A 560 13.42 -8.97 -12.99
CA ILE A 560 13.81 -10.01 -13.93
C ILE A 560 12.89 -9.90 -15.16
N LEU A 561 13.49 -9.83 -16.34
CA LEU A 561 12.81 -9.94 -17.63
C LEU A 561 13.74 -10.72 -18.56
N TRP A 562 13.46 -11.99 -18.70
CA TRP A 562 14.32 -12.98 -19.36
C TRP A 562 13.53 -13.83 -20.35
N CYS A 563 14.17 -14.28 -21.40
CA CYS A 563 13.63 -15.29 -22.33
C CYS A 563 14.73 -16.26 -22.71
N GLY A 564 14.44 -17.55 -22.80
CA GLY A 564 15.43 -18.59 -23.15
C GLY A 564 16.14 -18.32 -24.49
N SER A 565 15.47 -17.66 -25.42
CA SER A 565 16.05 -17.29 -26.72
C SER A 565 17.00 -16.09 -26.68
N MET A 566 17.11 -15.35 -25.57
CA MET A 566 18.05 -14.22 -25.43
C MET A 566 19.46 -14.76 -25.23
N LYS A 567 20.40 -14.30 -26.07
CA LYS A 567 21.80 -14.76 -26.02
C LYS A 567 22.71 -13.80 -25.27
N ASP A 568 22.41 -12.52 -25.37
CA ASP A 568 23.20 -11.45 -24.76
C ASP A 568 22.31 -10.60 -23.85
N PRO A 569 22.83 -10.14 -22.68
CA PRO A 569 22.07 -9.29 -21.80
C PRO A 569 21.90 -7.88 -22.38
N VAL A 570 20.70 -7.30 -22.21
CA VAL A 570 20.37 -5.94 -22.58
C VAL A 570 20.37 -5.04 -21.34
N LYS A 571 21.32 -4.13 -21.23
CA LYS A 571 21.39 -3.19 -20.09
C LYS A 571 20.38 -2.07 -20.23
N VAL A 572 19.62 -1.82 -19.17
CA VAL A 572 18.60 -0.78 -19.10
C VAL A 572 18.83 0.09 -17.87
N SER A 573 19.19 1.35 -18.11
CA SER A 573 19.48 2.32 -17.04
C SER A 573 18.31 3.29 -16.78
N THR A 574 17.19 3.14 -17.47
CA THR A 574 15.97 3.92 -17.24
C THR A 574 15.45 3.68 -15.83
N PRO A 575 15.21 4.73 -15.01
CA PRO A 575 14.51 4.57 -13.75
C PRO A 575 13.11 4.00 -13.97
N CYS A 576 12.77 2.93 -13.27
CA CYS A 576 11.52 2.20 -13.46
C CYS A 576 11.04 1.52 -12.17
N SER A 577 9.77 1.14 -12.15
CA SER A 577 9.13 0.47 -11.02
C SER A 577 8.03 -0.49 -11.49
N ALA A 578 7.34 -1.15 -10.55
CA ALA A 578 6.32 -2.15 -10.83
C ALA A 578 5.19 -1.67 -11.77
N VAL A 579 4.80 -0.39 -11.73
CA VAL A 579 3.75 0.16 -12.62
C VAL A 579 4.16 0.18 -14.10
N ASP A 580 5.45 0.09 -14.39
CA ASP A 580 6.00 0.12 -15.74
C ASP A 580 6.02 -1.28 -16.42
N ILE A 581 5.72 -2.35 -15.66
CA ILE A 581 5.77 -3.74 -16.15
C ILE A 581 4.72 -3.98 -17.23
N VAL A 582 3.45 -3.65 -16.96
CA VAL A 582 2.34 -3.87 -17.93
C VAL A 582 2.59 -3.16 -19.26
N PRO A 583 2.87 -1.83 -19.30
CA PRO A 583 3.13 -1.17 -20.57
C PRO A 583 4.39 -1.69 -21.29
N THR A 584 5.44 -2.11 -20.57
CA THR A 584 6.65 -2.69 -21.15
C THR A 584 6.37 -4.06 -21.78
N LEU A 585 5.69 -4.95 -21.04
CA LEU A 585 5.30 -6.26 -21.59
C LEU A 585 4.31 -6.11 -22.75
N SER A 586 3.36 -5.18 -22.64
CA SER A 586 2.42 -4.92 -23.75
C SER A 586 3.15 -4.48 -25.02
N ASN A 587 4.18 -3.62 -24.91
CA ASN A 587 5.00 -3.22 -26.05
C ASN A 587 5.85 -4.38 -26.59
N LEU A 588 6.51 -5.14 -25.70
CA LEU A 588 7.36 -6.28 -26.08
C LEU A 588 6.59 -7.40 -26.80
N PHE A 589 5.36 -7.65 -26.37
CA PHE A 589 4.48 -8.65 -27.00
C PHE A 589 3.65 -8.08 -28.18
N GLY A 590 3.80 -6.81 -28.52
CA GLY A 590 3.03 -6.18 -29.59
C GLY A 590 1.53 -6.08 -29.32
N LEU A 591 1.13 -6.07 -28.04
CA LEU A 591 -0.28 -6.01 -27.63
C LEU A 591 -0.90 -4.64 -27.95
N SER A 592 -2.22 -4.63 -28.10
CA SER A 592 -2.96 -3.40 -28.39
C SER A 592 -3.36 -2.68 -27.11
N TYR A 593 -2.71 -1.56 -26.80
CA TYR A 593 -2.99 -0.76 -25.61
C TYR A 593 -2.79 0.73 -25.85
N ASP A 594 -3.33 1.55 -24.95
CA ASP A 594 -3.12 2.99 -24.95
C ASP A 594 -2.27 3.39 -23.73
N SER A 595 -1.01 3.73 -23.98
CA SER A 595 -0.07 4.08 -22.92
C SER A 595 -0.45 5.35 -22.14
N ARG A 596 -1.31 6.22 -22.70
CA ARG A 596 -1.82 7.41 -22.02
C ARG A 596 -2.71 7.04 -20.84
N LEU A 597 -3.39 5.89 -20.89
CA LEU A 597 -4.36 5.41 -19.91
C LEU A 597 -3.73 4.66 -18.74
N LEU A 598 -2.44 4.37 -18.78
CA LEU A 598 -1.71 3.71 -17.71
C LEU A 598 -0.92 4.73 -16.86
N SER A 599 -0.62 4.39 -15.60
CA SER A 599 0.24 5.19 -14.72
C SER A 599 1.71 5.03 -15.07
N GLY A 600 2.12 3.81 -15.42
CA GLY A 600 3.45 3.48 -15.88
C GLY A 600 3.69 3.81 -17.35
N ARG A 601 4.91 3.57 -17.80
CA ARG A 601 5.36 3.72 -19.20
C ARG A 601 6.12 2.49 -19.65
N ASP A 602 6.28 2.31 -20.97
CA ASP A 602 7.28 1.36 -21.48
C ASP A 602 8.69 1.80 -21.07
N ILE A 603 9.39 0.96 -20.30
CA ILE A 603 10.73 1.22 -19.78
C ILE A 603 11.73 1.41 -20.92
N LEU A 604 11.52 0.71 -22.03
CA LEU A 604 12.41 0.70 -23.22
C LEU A 604 12.12 1.86 -24.19
N ALA A 605 11.06 2.63 -23.97
CA ALA A 605 10.73 3.79 -24.80
C ALA A 605 11.76 4.90 -24.60
N ASN A 606 12.09 5.60 -25.68
CA ASN A 606 13.04 6.73 -25.67
C ASN A 606 12.56 7.86 -24.73
N TYR A 607 13.53 8.60 -24.20
CA TYR A 607 13.29 9.79 -23.38
C TYR A 607 14.46 10.77 -23.46
N THR A 608 14.21 12.03 -23.11
CA THR A 608 15.24 13.04 -22.92
C THR A 608 15.42 13.27 -21.42
N PRO A 609 16.62 13.09 -20.84
CA PRO A 609 16.81 13.06 -19.38
C PRO A 609 16.29 14.28 -18.62
N ALA A 610 16.49 15.49 -19.15
CA ALA A 610 16.10 16.75 -18.50
C ALA A 610 14.72 17.26 -18.94
N ALA A 611 14.06 16.60 -19.91
CA ALA A 611 12.75 17.03 -20.39
C ALA A 611 11.65 16.72 -19.37
N ILE A 612 10.79 17.71 -19.17
CA ILE A 612 9.56 17.55 -18.40
C ILE A 612 8.45 17.19 -19.38
N SER A 613 8.03 15.94 -19.35
CA SER A 613 6.89 15.47 -20.17
C SER A 613 6.00 14.55 -19.34
N SER A 614 4.76 14.36 -19.77
CA SER A 614 3.84 13.40 -19.15
C SER A 614 4.34 11.95 -19.23
N ASN A 615 5.31 11.70 -20.11
CA ASN A 615 5.86 10.39 -20.42
C ASN A 615 7.35 10.23 -20.02
N MET A 616 7.88 11.15 -19.19
CA MET A 616 9.24 11.02 -18.68
C MET A 616 9.35 9.80 -17.75
N PRO A 617 10.53 9.15 -17.65
CA PRO A 617 10.79 8.14 -16.63
C PRO A 617 10.62 8.76 -15.23
N LEU A 618 9.69 8.23 -14.46
CA LEU A 618 9.37 8.74 -13.12
C LEU A 618 8.99 7.59 -12.20
N VAL A 619 9.84 7.31 -11.25
CA VAL A 619 9.59 6.40 -10.14
C VAL A 619 9.11 7.21 -8.95
N ILE A 620 7.95 6.87 -8.41
CA ILE A 620 7.38 7.47 -7.22
C ILE A 620 7.62 6.52 -6.04
N LEU A 621 8.21 7.06 -4.97
CA LEU A 621 8.60 6.30 -3.78
C LEU A 621 7.92 6.92 -2.56
N PRO A 622 6.72 6.43 -2.19
CA PRO A 622 6.09 6.83 -0.94
C PRO A 622 6.99 6.48 0.25
N THR A 623 7.28 7.47 1.08
CA THR A 623 8.06 7.31 2.31
C THR A 623 7.27 7.83 3.51
N PRO A 624 7.65 7.53 4.76
CA PRO A 624 6.95 8.05 5.95
C PRO A 624 6.90 9.58 6.05
N VAL A 625 7.71 10.30 5.25
CA VAL A 625 7.81 11.77 5.29
C VAL A 625 7.36 12.45 4.00
N GLY A 626 6.75 11.72 3.09
CA GLY A 626 6.24 12.20 1.80
C GLY A 626 6.80 11.44 0.61
N ASN A 627 6.45 11.83 -0.61
CA ASN A 627 6.93 11.17 -1.81
C ASN A 627 8.37 11.59 -2.13
N SER A 628 9.32 10.67 -2.03
CA SER A 628 10.59 10.74 -2.75
C SER A 628 10.38 10.25 -4.18
N TRP A 629 11.28 10.58 -5.09
CA TRP A 629 11.14 10.14 -6.48
C TRP A 629 12.47 10.11 -7.22
N ALA A 630 12.53 9.29 -8.26
CA ALA A 630 13.66 9.21 -9.17
C ALA A 630 13.22 9.44 -10.62
N THR A 631 14.01 10.22 -11.36
CA THR A 631 13.85 10.45 -12.79
C THR A 631 15.17 10.19 -13.51
N ALA A 632 15.17 10.24 -14.83
CA ALA A 632 16.40 10.21 -15.60
C ALA A 632 17.32 11.41 -15.31
N ALA A 633 16.77 12.51 -14.79
CA ALA A 633 17.55 13.71 -14.42
C ALA A 633 18.23 13.62 -13.06
N GLY A 634 17.70 12.83 -12.11
CA GLY A 634 18.22 12.73 -10.75
C GLY A 634 17.21 12.19 -9.74
N ILE A 635 17.55 12.32 -8.47
CA ILE A 635 16.78 11.79 -7.33
C ILE A 635 16.39 12.94 -6.39
N TYR A 636 15.14 12.95 -5.95
CA TYR A 636 14.63 13.82 -4.90
C TYR A 636 14.34 13.03 -3.63
N GLU A 637 14.90 13.48 -2.51
CA GLU A 637 14.68 12.90 -1.19
C GLU A 637 13.70 13.76 -0.39
N SER A 638 12.50 13.27 -0.14
CA SER A 638 11.48 13.99 0.64
C SER A 638 11.91 14.25 2.10
N SER A 639 12.77 13.39 2.65
CA SER A 639 13.31 13.52 4.02
C SER A 639 14.19 14.76 4.21
N THR A 640 14.85 15.22 3.15
CA THR A 640 15.73 16.40 3.16
C THR A 640 15.18 17.56 2.35
N GLY A 641 14.22 17.33 1.46
CA GLY A 641 13.72 18.31 0.49
C GLY A 641 14.71 18.63 -0.62
N VAL A 642 15.73 17.77 -0.85
CA VAL A 642 16.84 18.03 -1.78
C VAL A 642 16.71 17.17 -3.03
N PHE A 643 16.80 17.81 -4.19
CA PHE A 643 17.00 17.14 -5.48
C PHE A 643 18.49 17.09 -5.83
N THR A 644 18.99 15.89 -6.12
CA THR A 644 20.36 15.64 -6.54
C THR A 644 20.38 15.26 -8.02
N PRO A 645 20.84 16.13 -8.93
CA PRO A 645 20.89 15.82 -10.34
C PRO A 645 21.95 14.76 -10.66
N ASN A 646 21.71 13.97 -11.69
CA ASN A 646 22.70 13.06 -12.24
C ASN A 646 23.88 13.84 -12.86
N SER A 647 25.03 13.20 -12.93
CA SER A 647 26.26 13.84 -13.47
C SER A 647 26.02 14.36 -14.89
N GLY A 648 26.33 15.66 -15.11
CA GLY A 648 26.18 16.34 -16.40
C GLY A 648 24.74 16.73 -16.78
N VAL A 649 23.76 16.52 -15.91
CA VAL A 649 22.36 16.93 -16.14
C VAL A 649 22.08 18.25 -15.44
N THR A 650 21.50 19.20 -16.19
CA THR A 650 21.00 20.48 -15.65
C THR A 650 19.50 20.54 -15.86
N VAL A 651 18.77 20.94 -14.83
CA VAL A 651 17.30 21.06 -14.84
C VAL A 651 16.88 22.51 -14.59
N PRO A 652 15.67 22.93 -15.03
CA PRO A 652 15.10 24.22 -14.69
C PRO A 652 14.87 24.39 -13.17
N GLU A 653 14.84 25.62 -12.68
CA GLU A 653 14.56 25.93 -11.27
C GLU A 653 13.19 25.37 -10.81
N SER A 654 12.20 25.40 -11.70
CA SER A 654 10.85 24.86 -11.44
C SER A 654 10.75 23.33 -11.51
N TYR A 655 11.83 22.61 -11.79
CA TYR A 655 11.80 21.16 -12.08
C TYR A 655 11.14 20.37 -10.93
N VAL A 656 11.56 20.61 -9.70
CA VAL A 656 11.06 19.87 -8.52
C VAL A 656 9.55 20.10 -8.33
N ASP A 657 9.11 21.36 -8.37
CA ASP A 657 7.68 21.69 -8.19
C ASP A 657 6.81 21.12 -9.31
N THR A 658 7.35 21.11 -10.53
CA THR A 658 6.66 20.52 -11.67
C THR A 658 6.52 19.01 -11.55
N VAL A 659 7.60 18.29 -11.16
CA VAL A 659 7.54 16.85 -10.93
C VAL A 659 6.58 16.50 -9.81
N ILE A 660 6.56 17.25 -8.71
CA ILE A 660 5.59 17.06 -7.62
C ILE A 660 4.14 17.21 -8.15
N SER A 661 3.88 18.23 -8.96
CA SER A 661 2.54 18.43 -9.57
C SER A 661 2.16 17.26 -10.50
N ILE A 662 3.10 16.69 -11.25
CA ILE A 662 2.88 15.51 -12.08
C ILE A 662 2.56 14.28 -11.21
N ILE A 663 3.26 14.11 -10.08
CA ILE A 663 3.02 13.02 -9.12
C ILE A 663 1.60 13.12 -8.56
N ASP A 664 1.18 14.31 -8.11
CA ASP A 664 -0.16 14.55 -7.57
C ASP A 664 -1.24 14.26 -8.62
N ALA A 665 -1.03 14.68 -9.86
CA ALA A 665 -1.93 14.36 -10.97
C ALA A 665 -1.98 12.84 -11.23
N LYS A 666 -0.86 12.14 -11.27
CA LYS A 666 -0.81 10.68 -11.47
C LYS A 666 -1.60 9.93 -10.38
N TYR A 667 -1.46 10.30 -9.11
CA TYR A 667 -2.24 9.71 -8.00
C TYR A 667 -3.74 9.99 -8.16
N ASN A 668 -4.12 11.24 -8.42
CA ASN A 668 -5.52 11.63 -8.54
C ASN A 668 -6.20 10.90 -9.72
N TYR A 669 -5.54 10.84 -10.86
CA TYR A 669 -6.14 10.19 -12.03
C TYR A 669 -6.10 8.65 -11.95
N ALA A 670 -5.08 8.04 -11.33
CA ALA A 670 -5.11 6.61 -11.04
C ALA A 670 -6.28 6.24 -10.11
N ARG A 671 -6.53 7.05 -9.08
CA ARG A 671 -7.70 6.92 -8.22
C ARG A 671 -9.01 7.11 -8.99
N ALA A 672 -9.09 8.13 -9.85
CA ALA A 672 -10.28 8.42 -10.63
C ALA A 672 -10.62 7.28 -11.60
N VAL A 673 -9.63 6.64 -12.22
CA VAL A 673 -9.83 5.48 -13.08
C VAL A 673 -10.64 4.40 -12.37
N ILE A 674 -10.28 4.09 -11.13
CA ILE A 674 -10.97 3.08 -10.31
C ILE A 674 -12.29 3.63 -9.75
N GLN A 675 -12.30 4.85 -9.19
CA GLN A 675 -13.50 5.40 -8.54
C GLN A 675 -14.69 5.54 -9.49
N TYR A 676 -14.44 5.82 -10.76
CA TYR A 676 -15.47 6.06 -11.78
C TYR A 676 -15.62 4.91 -12.79
N ASP A 677 -14.89 3.81 -12.61
CA ASP A 677 -14.82 2.72 -13.61
C ASP A 677 -14.59 3.29 -15.02
N TYR A 678 -13.54 4.10 -15.14
CA TYR A 678 -13.33 4.96 -16.30
C TYR A 678 -13.16 4.20 -17.61
N TYR A 679 -12.56 3.01 -17.57
CA TYR A 679 -12.39 2.20 -18.78
C TYR A 679 -13.71 1.68 -19.33
N ARG A 680 -14.67 1.35 -18.44
CA ARG A 680 -16.03 1.01 -18.85
C ARG A 680 -16.71 2.16 -19.59
N ILE A 681 -16.51 3.39 -19.09
CA ILE A 681 -17.03 4.60 -19.75
C ILE A 681 -16.39 4.82 -21.12
N LEU A 682 -15.08 4.59 -21.26
CA LEU A 682 -14.35 4.77 -22.51
C LEU A 682 -14.73 3.75 -23.59
N PHE A 683 -14.88 2.48 -23.21
CA PHE A 683 -15.02 1.38 -24.16
C PHE A 683 -16.46 0.86 -24.27
N GLY A 684 -17.38 1.32 -23.42
CA GLY A 684 -18.81 1.00 -23.50
C GLY A 684 -19.15 -0.44 -23.13
N GLU A 685 -18.38 -1.04 -22.22
CA GLU A 685 -18.54 -2.43 -21.73
C GLU A 685 -19.58 -2.54 -20.62
#